data_5865ae22ea6a4640a1053eb05c76e41b
#
_entry.id   5865ae22ea6a4640a1053eb05c76e41b
#
_cell.length_a   1.000
_cell.length_b   1.000
_cell.length_c   1.000
_cell.angle_alpha   90.00
_cell.angle_beta   90.00
_cell.angle_gamma   90.00
#
_symmetry.space_group_name_H-M   'P 1'
#
loop_
_entity.id
_entity.type
_entity.pdbx_description
1 polymer ?
#
loop_
_entity_poly.entity_id
_entity_poly.type
_entity_poly.pdbx_seq_one_letter_code
_entity_poly.pdbx_strand_id
1 'polypeptide(L)'
;VKKPYWKTDWFIGLLVMLVFLLLADTPFIRSLEWHAYDLGMRFSSNKPASKDVVVVAIDDKSIQEIGAWPWPRDVLAEATRQLARARPEVIGFSMPFDVRQSVHGLEQLEKLQKVLKAERAMSRRVQRVFRQTESSMNTDQILASTFRTAGRIVLAMPYSSNVNTTTGAVTLPDYLSKFTLRDIVKPKQQTALQKWWQGEPVPVADVVYPPIEVLSRQVGGAGVINMNSVKDEHSHNVPLVIRYGDQYLPSFALMLAVRNQGLATSSIKVNIGDMLLLDDTPITTDKNLHIYPRFYKSREGEPTFNTYPIVDVINGQVPAEQIRDKTVIVGLTSRQYVAPLETPIGEMMPQTMINAHTVSSLLNKELYKVPEWTSWVQKAVIVVIGLYLMFLLTRFRISTGFVVSILLLIGILNAHFILMIAESTWLPLMAAAMTLIIGHLLLGAKRLLEENVQRVHTELSEANKLLGQSFHSQGQLDQAFEKYRRCEIDASVLNQLYNLGLDYERKRQFNKAVPVFKFIESYDPNYSDVKDRLNRNQEVSEAVVLGSGSASNSNGTLVISNSGMQKPMLGRYQIDKELGRGAMGMVYLGHDPKIGRTVAIKTMMLSQEFEGDKLDDVKKRFFREAETAGRLNHPNIVTVYDVGEDQELAYIAMDYLKGNDLMSYCKPETLLPARKVFDIVMHVAEALDYAHQQHVVHRDIKPANIIYDEESGTTKVTDFGVACLTDSSKTKTGTILGSPSYMSPEQLAGKKVDGRSDLFSLGVTLYQ
;
A
#
# COMPACT_ATOMS: atom_id res chain seq x y z
N VAL A 1 -29.82 16.44 20.13
CA VAL A 1 -28.41 16.13 20.52
C VAL A 1 -27.51 16.62 19.40
N LYS A 2 -26.58 17.60 19.67
CA LYS A 2 -25.64 18.08 18.65
C LYS A 2 -24.75 16.90 18.24
N LYS A 3 -24.76 16.56 16.93
CA LYS A 3 -23.85 15.52 16.39
C LYS A 3 -22.40 15.88 16.77
N PRO A 4 -21.61 14.93 17.26
CA PRO A 4 -20.18 15.19 17.56
C PRO A 4 -19.45 15.63 16.30
N TYR A 5 -18.47 16.54 16.43
CA TYR A 5 -17.77 17.19 15.31
C TYR A 5 -17.18 16.20 14.30
N TRP A 6 -16.65 15.04 14.77
CA TRP A 6 -16.07 14.00 13.89
C TRP A 6 -17.08 13.25 13.02
N LYS A 7 -18.40 13.40 13.28
CA LYS A 7 -19.48 12.83 12.46
C LYS A 7 -20.03 13.83 11.42
N THR A 8 -19.45 15.02 11.34
CA THR A 8 -19.88 16.04 10.37
C THR A 8 -19.17 15.84 9.03
N ASP A 9 -19.84 16.17 7.93
CA ASP A 9 -19.29 16.03 6.58
C ASP A 9 -18.06 16.89 6.36
N TRP A 10 -18.07 18.13 6.88
CA TRP A 10 -16.95 19.04 6.74
C TRP A 10 -15.68 18.50 7.41
N PHE A 11 -15.82 17.81 8.56
CA PHE A 11 -14.65 17.24 9.25
C PHE A 11 -14.02 16.08 8.44
N ILE A 12 -14.85 15.23 7.82
CA ILE A 12 -14.37 14.15 6.96
C ILE A 12 -13.64 14.75 5.74
N GLY A 13 -14.22 15.78 5.10
CA GLY A 13 -13.56 16.47 3.99
C GLY A 13 -12.23 17.10 4.39
N LEU A 14 -12.17 17.74 5.56
CA LEU A 14 -10.94 18.30 6.12
C LEU A 14 -9.90 17.21 6.38
N LEU A 15 -10.31 16.10 7.00
CA LEU A 15 -9.41 14.98 7.30
C LEU A 15 -8.80 14.40 6.02
N VAL A 16 -9.63 14.13 5.01
CA VAL A 16 -9.17 13.63 3.71
C VAL A 16 -8.19 14.62 3.07
N MET A 17 -8.50 15.91 3.05
CA MET A 17 -7.60 16.95 2.53
C MET A 17 -6.25 16.94 3.24
N LEU A 18 -6.23 16.93 4.58
CA LEU A 18 -4.98 16.93 5.36
C LEU A 18 -4.17 15.65 5.13
N VAL A 19 -4.83 14.49 5.09
CA VAL A 19 -4.17 13.21 4.80
C VAL A 19 -3.50 13.27 3.43
N PHE A 20 -4.17 13.72 2.38
CA PHE A 20 -3.56 13.78 1.05
C PHE A 20 -2.53 14.88 0.89
N LEU A 21 -2.61 15.98 1.63
CA LEU A 21 -1.52 16.97 1.70
C LEU A 21 -0.25 16.37 2.32
N LEU A 22 -0.38 15.50 3.32
CA LEU A 22 0.75 14.79 3.93
C LEU A 22 1.25 13.65 3.04
N LEU A 23 0.36 12.96 2.35
CA LEU A 23 0.71 11.82 1.49
C LEU A 23 1.21 12.23 0.10
N ALA A 24 1.03 13.49 -0.32
CA ALA A 24 1.33 13.97 -1.68
C ALA A 24 2.77 13.65 -2.14
N ASP A 25 3.72 13.72 -1.22
CA ASP A 25 5.15 13.48 -1.50
C ASP A 25 5.60 12.03 -1.16
N THR A 26 4.67 11.13 -0.79
CA THR A 26 4.99 9.74 -0.42
C THR A 26 5.29 8.86 -1.65
N PRO A 27 6.06 7.77 -1.48
CA PRO A 27 6.37 6.84 -2.57
C PRO A 27 5.11 6.28 -3.27
N PHE A 28 4.04 6.00 -2.53
CA PHE A 28 2.79 5.49 -3.09
C PHE A 28 2.14 6.46 -4.07
N ILE A 29 1.96 7.73 -3.68
CA ILE A 29 1.39 8.75 -4.57
C ILE A 29 2.35 9.02 -5.74
N ARG A 30 3.64 9.05 -5.48
CA ARG A 30 4.65 9.23 -6.53
C ARG A 30 4.60 8.11 -7.57
N SER A 31 4.36 6.86 -7.19
CA SER A 31 4.16 5.76 -8.12
C SER A 31 2.94 6.00 -9.03
N LEU A 32 1.81 6.48 -8.49
CA LEU A 32 0.63 6.84 -9.30
C LEU A 32 0.93 7.99 -10.27
N GLU A 33 1.68 9.01 -9.82
CA GLU A 33 2.11 10.12 -10.68
C GLU A 33 3.00 9.62 -11.83
N TRP A 34 3.90 8.66 -11.58
CA TRP A 34 4.71 8.05 -12.62
C TRP A 34 3.89 7.25 -13.63
N HIS A 35 2.91 6.48 -13.19
CA HIS A 35 2.00 5.78 -14.12
C HIS A 35 1.22 6.75 -15.01
N ALA A 36 0.77 7.88 -14.44
CA ALA A 36 0.09 8.93 -15.22
C ALA A 36 1.05 9.62 -16.19
N TYR A 37 2.29 9.87 -15.77
CA TYR A 37 3.36 10.39 -16.62
C TYR A 37 3.64 9.45 -17.81
N ASP A 38 3.78 8.15 -17.55
CA ASP A 38 4.01 7.13 -18.58
C ASP A 38 2.87 7.12 -19.61
N LEU A 39 1.64 7.17 -19.12
CA LEU A 39 0.48 7.23 -20.01
C LEU A 39 0.53 8.49 -20.89
N GLY A 40 0.82 9.65 -20.30
CA GLY A 40 0.97 10.90 -21.04
C GLY A 40 2.12 10.87 -22.05
N MET A 41 3.26 10.26 -21.68
CA MET A 41 4.38 10.05 -22.58
C MET A 41 4.01 9.19 -23.77
N ARG A 42 3.28 8.08 -23.53
CA ARG A 42 2.80 7.18 -24.62
C ARG A 42 1.93 7.89 -25.63
N PHE A 43 1.10 8.85 -25.23
CA PHE A 43 0.29 9.66 -26.12
C PHE A 43 1.08 10.77 -26.84
N SER A 44 2.15 11.27 -26.25
CA SER A 44 2.96 12.36 -26.79
C SER A 44 4.19 11.90 -27.57
N SER A 45 4.45 10.59 -27.67
CA SER A 45 5.67 10.00 -28.24
C SER A 45 5.73 9.97 -29.78
N ASN A 46 4.77 10.60 -30.48
CA ASN A 46 4.68 10.56 -31.96
C ASN A 46 5.67 11.49 -32.68
N LYS A 47 6.48 12.26 -31.96
CA LYS A 47 7.53 13.08 -32.58
C LYS A 47 8.69 12.19 -33.06
N PRO A 48 9.35 12.54 -34.17
CA PRO A 48 10.53 11.80 -34.63
C PRO A 48 11.74 12.08 -33.72
N ALA A 49 12.56 11.07 -33.51
CA ALA A 49 13.86 11.24 -32.89
C ALA A 49 14.80 12.07 -33.77
N SER A 50 15.87 12.60 -33.16
CA SER A 50 16.90 13.32 -33.92
C SER A 50 17.58 12.40 -34.91
N LYS A 51 17.64 12.81 -36.18
CA LYS A 51 18.40 12.13 -37.22
C LYS A 51 19.93 12.22 -37.02
N ASP A 52 20.35 13.07 -36.06
CA ASP A 52 21.75 13.28 -35.74
C ASP A 52 22.33 12.29 -34.72
N VAL A 53 21.50 11.39 -34.22
CA VAL A 53 21.89 10.31 -33.30
C VAL A 53 21.85 8.97 -34.04
N VAL A 54 22.97 8.26 -33.98
CA VAL A 54 23.15 6.93 -34.58
C VAL A 54 23.64 5.98 -33.50
N VAL A 55 23.11 4.78 -33.48
CA VAL A 55 23.54 3.73 -32.55
C VAL A 55 24.36 2.69 -33.29
N VAL A 56 25.55 2.39 -32.78
CA VAL A 56 26.37 1.26 -33.20
C VAL A 56 26.29 0.18 -32.15
N ALA A 57 25.56 -0.86 -32.49
CA ALA A 57 25.12 -1.89 -31.56
C ALA A 57 26.13 -3.04 -31.46
N ILE A 58 26.52 -3.38 -30.23
CA ILE A 58 27.11 -4.67 -29.93
C ILE A 58 25.92 -5.62 -29.67
N ASP A 59 25.44 -6.15 -30.77
CA ASP A 59 24.21 -6.98 -30.83
C ASP A 59 24.56 -8.48 -30.97
N ASP A 60 23.51 -9.31 -31.01
CA ASP A 60 23.68 -10.76 -31.10
C ASP A 60 24.35 -11.19 -32.41
N LYS A 61 24.11 -10.47 -33.54
CA LYS A 61 24.79 -10.71 -34.82
C LYS A 61 26.30 -10.50 -34.68
N SER A 62 26.69 -9.36 -34.11
CA SER A 62 28.11 -9.03 -33.91
C SER A 62 28.80 -10.02 -32.97
N ILE A 63 28.11 -10.50 -31.94
CA ILE A 63 28.62 -11.50 -30.99
C ILE A 63 28.80 -12.87 -31.68
N GLN A 64 27.88 -13.26 -32.56
CA GLN A 64 28.01 -14.51 -33.31
C GLN A 64 29.17 -14.49 -34.31
N GLU A 65 29.39 -13.35 -34.99
CA GLU A 65 30.46 -13.23 -36.01
C GLU A 65 31.84 -12.99 -35.45
N ILE A 66 31.97 -12.18 -34.39
CA ILE A 66 33.26 -11.81 -33.79
C ILE A 66 33.68 -12.76 -32.67
N GLY A 67 32.69 -13.30 -31.93
CA GLY A 67 32.91 -14.15 -30.76
C GLY A 67 32.29 -13.56 -29.49
N ALA A 68 32.37 -14.31 -28.38
CA ALA A 68 31.78 -13.95 -27.11
C ALA A 68 32.33 -12.63 -26.54
N TRP A 69 31.44 -11.80 -26.02
CA TRP A 69 31.79 -10.57 -25.31
C TRP A 69 32.32 -10.89 -23.90
N PRO A 70 33.27 -10.17 -23.30
CA PRO A 70 33.91 -8.95 -23.82
C PRO A 70 35.07 -9.22 -24.81
N TRP A 71 35.10 -8.45 -25.90
CA TRP A 71 36.13 -8.57 -26.93
C TRP A 71 37.44 -7.93 -26.52
N PRO A 72 38.59 -8.35 -27.16
CA PRO A 72 39.82 -7.60 -27.13
C PRO A 72 39.64 -6.18 -27.64
N ARG A 73 40.36 -5.21 -27.02
CA ARG A 73 40.14 -3.78 -27.31
C ARG A 73 40.65 -3.33 -28.70
N ASP A 74 41.43 -4.13 -29.35
CA ASP A 74 41.84 -3.93 -30.76
C ASP A 74 40.65 -4.06 -31.72
N VAL A 75 39.64 -4.90 -31.40
CA VAL A 75 38.38 -4.97 -32.14
C VAL A 75 37.61 -3.63 -32.04
N LEU A 76 37.54 -3.05 -30.84
CA LEU A 76 36.95 -1.73 -30.65
C LEU A 76 37.78 -0.62 -31.31
N ALA A 77 39.10 -0.78 -31.35
CA ALA A 77 39.99 0.13 -32.06
C ALA A 77 39.72 0.11 -33.56
N GLU A 78 39.48 -1.09 -34.16
CA GLU A 78 39.13 -1.17 -35.57
C GLU A 78 37.78 -0.51 -35.86
N ALA A 79 36.73 -0.80 -35.06
CA ALA A 79 35.45 -0.12 -35.18
C ALA A 79 35.63 1.41 -35.09
N THR A 80 36.43 1.87 -34.12
CA THR A 80 36.70 3.32 -33.95
C THR A 80 37.41 3.93 -35.16
N ARG A 81 38.35 3.21 -35.77
CA ARG A 81 39.04 3.68 -36.99
C ARG A 81 38.08 3.85 -38.15
N GLN A 82 37.19 2.89 -38.35
CA GLN A 82 36.19 2.97 -39.42
C GLN A 82 35.19 4.11 -39.17
N LEU A 83 34.72 4.27 -37.93
CA LEU A 83 33.85 5.39 -37.52
C LEU A 83 34.59 6.74 -37.76
N ALA A 84 35.83 6.88 -37.34
CA ALA A 84 36.63 8.11 -37.48
C ALA A 84 36.82 8.51 -38.96
N ARG A 85 36.97 7.53 -39.87
CA ARG A 85 37.02 7.78 -41.33
C ARG A 85 35.73 8.42 -41.87
N ALA A 86 34.59 8.05 -41.29
CA ALA A 86 33.29 8.62 -41.66
C ALA A 86 33.07 10.04 -41.08
N ARG A 87 33.97 10.55 -40.23
CA ARG A 87 33.96 11.89 -39.61
C ARG A 87 32.66 12.21 -38.83
N PRO A 88 32.32 11.41 -37.82
CA PRO A 88 31.23 11.75 -36.93
C PRO A 88 31.52 13.03 -36.12
N GLU A 89 30.50 13.72 -35.63
CA GLU A 89 30.67 14.86 -34.74
C GLU A 89 31.25 14.44 -33.38
N VAL A 90 30.77 13.31 -32.84
CA VAL A 90 31.27 12.72 -31.58
C VAL A 90 31.00 11.21 -31.57
N ILE A 91 31.86 10.45 -30.94
CA ILE A 91 31.70 9.01 -30.69
C ILE A 91 31.67 8.80 -29.19
N GLY A 92 30.52 8.28 -28.66
CA GLY A 92 30.37 7.92 -27.26
C GLY A 92 30.38 6.42 -27.05
N PHE A 93 31.18 5.94 -26.12
CA PHE A 93 31.15 4.54 -25.70
C PHE A 93 30.33 4.38 -24.42
N SER A 94 29.14 3.80 -24.53
CA SER A 94 28.20 3.55 -23.44
C SER A 94 28.52 2.23 -22.71
N MET A 95 29.80 2.02 -22.40
CA MET A 95 30.26 0.81 -21.71
C MET A 95 31.45 1.14 -20.81
N PRO A 96 31.74 0.32 -19.76
CA PRO A 96 32.86 0.55 -18.86
C PRO A 96 34.22 0.24 -19.50
N PHE A 97 35.24 1.02 -19.11
CA PHE A 97 36.64 0.82 -19.42
C PHE A 97 37.52 0.93 -18.16
N ASP A 98 37.00 0.51 -17.03
CA ASP A 98 37.54 0.67 -15.68
C ASP A 98 38.65 -0.36 -15.36
N VAL A 99 38.69 -1.48 -16.06
CA VAL A 99 39.68 -2.54 -15.86
C VAL A 99 40.64 -2.61 -17.05
N ARG A 100 41.92 -2.74 -16.74
CA ARG A 100 42.94 -3.03 -17.79
C ARG A 100 42.67 -4.39 -18.42
N GLN A 101 42.80 -4.47 -19.73
CA GLN A 101 42.66 -5.76 -20.38
C GLN A 101 43.97 -6.56 -20.24
N SER A 102 43.90 -7.65 -19.47
CA SER A 102 45.00 -8.59 -19.31
C SER A 102 45.05 -9.52 -20.52
N VAL A 103 46.05 -9.35 -21.38
CA VAL A 103 46.33 -10.31 -22.44
C VAL A 103 47.31 -11.34 -21.87
N HIS A 104 46.90 -12.61 -21.85
CA HIS A 104 47.64 -13.72 -21.18
C HIS A 104 49.14 -13.84 -21.57
N GLY A 105 49.54 -13.35 -22.74
CA GLY A 105 50.93 -13.30 -23.18
C GLY A 105 51.73 -12.08 -22.70
N LEU A 106 51.06 -10.97 -22.33
CA LEU A 106 51.74 -9.72 -21.98
C LEU A 106 52.48 -9.83 -20.64
N GLU A 107 51.86 -10.41 -19.63
CA GLU A 107 52.50 -10.65 -18.33
C GLU A 107 53.69 -11.60 -18.43
N GLN A 108 53.58 -12.61 -19.26
CA GLN A 108 54.68 -13.54 -19.51
C GLN A 108 55.83 -12.85 -20.26
N LEU A 109 55.49 -11.99 -21.22
CA LEU A 109 56.43 -11.18 -21.94
C LEU A 109 57.18 -10.20 -21.02
N GLU A 110 56.45 -9.53 -20.09
CA GLU A 110 57.06 -8.67 -19.08
C GLU A 110 57.96 -9.43 -18.11
N LYS A 111 57.56 -10.63 -17.68
CA LYS A 111 58.36 -11.51 -16.82
C LYS A 111 59.71 -11.90 -17.59
N LEU A 112 59.55 -12.32 -18.82
CA LEU A 112 60.66 -12.66 -19.66
C LEU A 112 61.62 -11.47 -19.88
N GLN A 113 61.08 -10.27 -20.12
CA GLN A 113 61.81 -9.02 -20.22
C GLN A 113 62.64 -8.71 -18.96
N LYS A 114 62.02 -8.90 -17.77
CA LYS A 114 62.65 -8.70 -16.45
C LYS A 114 63.81 -9.67 -16.28
N VAL A 115 63.63 -10.95 -16.63
CA VAL A 115 64.74 -11.98 -16.57
C VAL A 115 65.89 -11.65 -17.52
N LEU A 116 65.56 -11.35 -18.77
CA LEU A 116 66.62 -11.01 -19.78
C LEU A 116 67.34 -9.71 -19.46
N LYS A 117 66.72 -8.73 -18.82
CA LYS A 117 67.37 -7.53 -18.30
C LYS A 117 68.28 -7.84 -17.12
N ALA A 118 67.91 -8.73 -16.22
CA ALA A 118 68.73 -9.15 -15.09
C ALA A 118 69.94 -9.90 -15.51
N GLU A 119 69.82 -10.75 -16.53
CA GLU A 119 70.91 -11.54 -17.09
C GLU A 119 71.85 -10.78 -18.08
N ARG A 120 71.61 -9.46 -18.24
CA ARG A 120 72.35 -8.61 -19.23
C ARG A 120 72.30 -9.14 -20.67
N ALA A 121 71.43 -10.06 -21.00
CA ALA A 121 71.28 -10.71 -22.31
C ALA A 121 70.44 -9.87 -23.32
N MET A 122 70.13 -8.59 -23.01
CA MET A 122 69.24 -7.75 -23.79
C MET A 122 69.96 -6.91 -24.82
N SER A 123 70.21 -7.53 -26.00
CA SER A 123 70.73 -6.80 -27.14
C SER A 123 69.77 -5.73 -27.68
N ARG A 124 70.25 -4.68 -28.36
CA ARG A 124 69.39 -3.65 -28.97
C ARG A 124 68.36 -4.24 -29.95
N ARG A 125 68.63 -5.35 -30.59
CA ARG A 125 67.75 -6.05 -31.51
C ARG A 125 66.61 -6.74 -30.72
N VAL A 126 66.95 -7.46 -29.66
CA VAL A 126 65.94 -8.11 -28.74
C VAL A 126 65.05 -7.07 -28.11
N GLN A 127 65.60 -5.96 -27.63
CA GLN A 127 64.83 -4.88 -27.04
C GLN A 127 63.89 -4.26 -28.06
N ARG A 128 64.21 -4.14 -29.32
CA ARG A 128 63.36 -3.66 -30.39
C ARG A 128 62.18 -4.62 -30.63
N VAL A 129 62.50 -5.93 -30.76
CA VAL A 129 61.47 -6.97 -30.93
C VAL A 129 60.52 -7.00 -29.74
N PHE A 130 61.03 -6.96 -28.51
CA PHE A 130 60.16 -6.89 -27.30
C PHE A 130 59.23 -5.70 -27.32
N ARG A 131 59.71 -4.48 -27.57
CA ARG A 131 58.87 -3.29 -27.67
C ARG A 131 57.80 -3.39 -28.77
N GLN A 132 58.21 -3.96 -29.91
CA GLN A 132 57.25 -4.15 -31.03
C GLN A 132 56.22 -5.18 -30.69
N THR A 133 56.54 -6.30 -30.04
CA THR A 133 55.63 -7.33 -29.61
C THR A 133 54.73 -6.81 -28.46
N GLU A 134 55.30 -6.12 -27.47
CA GLU A 134 54.60 -5.49 -26.39
C GLU A 134 53.56 -4.48 -26.93
N SER A 135 53.98 -3.62 -27.88
CA SER A 135 53.06 -2.63 -28.47
C SER A 135 51.98 -3.28 -29.33
N SER A 136 52.21 -4.42 -29.95
CA SER A 136 51.18 -5.14 -30.72
C SER A 136 50.23 -5.97 -29.85
N MET A 137 50.66 -6.39 -28.65
CA MET A 137 49.86 -7.16 -27.69
C MET A 137 49.10 -6.27 -26.70
N ASN A 138 49.51 -5.01 -26.52
CA ASN A 138 48.85 -4.09 -25.62
C ASN A 138 47.64 -3.45 -26.29
N THR A 139 46.51 -4.15 -26.23
CA THR A 139 45.24 -3.72 -26.84
C THR A 139 44.71 -2.42 -26.25
N ASP A 140 44.97 -2.13 -24.95
CA ASP A 140 44.66 -0.86 -24.31
C ASP A 140 45.39 0.31 -24.99
N GLN A 141 46.67 0.13 -25.30
CA GLN A 141 47.49 1.15 -25.96
C GLN A 141 47.05 1.35 -27.43
N ILE A 142 46.66 0.26 -28.10
CA ILE A 142 46.15 0.32 -29.48
C ILE A 142 44.86 1.15 -29.49
N LEU A 143 43.92 0.86 -28.60
CA LEU A 143 42.65 1.62 -28.48
C LEU A 143 42.93 3.09 -28.11
N ALA A 144 43.84 3.34 -27.14
CA ALA A 144 44.19 4.69 -26.73
C ALA A 144 44.79 5.52 -27.89
N SER A 145 45.67 4.94 -28.69
CA SER A 145 46.23 5.62 -29.88
C SER A 145 45.13 5.92 -30.91
N THR A 146 44.20 5.00 -31.09
CA THR A 146 43.03 5.18 -31.97
C THR A 146 42.10 6.29 -31.48
N PHE A 147 41.82 6.36 -30.18
CA PHE A 147 41.03 7.44 -29.56
C PHE A 147 41.67 8.82 -29.77
N ARG A 148 43.01 8.90 -29.61
CA ARG A 148 43.78 10.13 -29.90
C ARG A 148 43.60 10.60 -31.33
N THR A 149 43.66 9.67 -32.28
CA THR A 149 43.56 9.97 -33.73
C THR A 149 42.10 10.35 -34.10
N ALA A 150 41.09 9.69 -33.49
CA ALA A 150 39.69 9.99 -33.70
C ALA A 150 39.28 11.34 -33.06
N GLY A 151 39.90 11.73 -31.95
CA GLY A 151 39.82 13.06 -31.33
C GLY A 151 38.56 13.35 -30.53
N ARG A 152 37.38 13.06 -31.04
CA ARG A 152 36.08 13.42 -30.42
C ARG A 152 35.42 12.22 -29.74
N ILE A 153 36.10 11.67 -28.74
CA ILE A 153 35.63 10.49 -27.99
C ILE A 153 35.08 10.91 -26.62
N VAL A 154 33.98 10.31 -26.22
CA VAL A 154 33.39 10.41 -24.88
C VAL A 154 33.25 9.00 -24.30
N LEU A 155 33.76 8.79 -23.07
CA LEU A 155 33.63 7.51 -22.36
C LEU A 155 32.63 7.57 -21.26
N ALA A 156 31.88 6.50 -21.07
CA ALA A 156 31.01 6.32 -19.91
C ALA A 156 31.83 5.95 -18.67
N MET A 157 31.46 6.54 -17.54
CA MET A 157 31.97 6.22 -16.20
C MET A 157 30.79 5.68 -15.37
N PRO A 158 30.69 4.38 -15.18
CA PRO A 158 29.68 3.81 -14.33
C PRO A 158 29.82 4.33 -12.90
N TYR A 159 28.65 4.58 -12.24
CA TYR A 159 28.61 4.90 -10.83
C TYR A 159 27.54 4.09 -10.11
N SER A 160 27.66 4.00 -8.78
CA SER A 160 26.69 3.38 -7.90
C SER A 160 26.38 4.32 -6.74
N SER A 161 25.11 4.41 -6.39
CA SER A 161 24.58 4.98 -5.14
C SER A 161 24.01 3.83 -4.30
N ASN A 162 24.02 3.93 -2.97
CA ASN A 162 23.54 2.91 -2.02
C ASN A 162 24.51 1.73 -1.74
N VAL A 163 25.80 1.94 -1.88
CA VAL A 163 26.78 1.01 -1.34
C VAL A 163 27.20 1.52 0.04
N ASN A 164 26.83 0.82 1.12
CA ASN A 164 27.29 1.11 2.49
C ASN A 164 28.82 0.89 2.60
N THR A 165 29.60 1.74 1.99
CA THR A 165 31.07 1.73 2.14
C THR A 165 31.47 2.74 3.18
N THR A 166 31.88 2.24 4.34
CA THR A 166 32.56 2.99 5.42
C THR A 166 34.01 3.37 5.07
N THR A 167 34.37 3.42 3.80
CA THR A 167 35.73 3.74 3.36
C THR A 167 35.84 5.22 3.04
N GLY A 168 36.86 5.86 3.65
CA GLY A 168 37.13 7.29 3.67
C GLY A 168 37.12 8.01 2.32
N ALA A 169 37.19 9.34 2.38
CA ALA A 169 37.09 10.24 1.24
C ALA A 169 37.83 9.72 0.00
N VAL A 170 37.10 9.14 -0.93
CA VAL A 170 37.64 8.66 -2.19
C VAL A 170 37.78 9.85 -3.12
N THR A 171 38.98 10.28 -3.37
CA THR A 171 39.27 11.34 -4.35
C THR A 171 39.37 10.72 -5.76
N LEU A 172 38.79 11.43 -6.74
CA LEU A 172 38.98 11.05 -8.14
C LEU A 172 40.47 11.12 -8.51
N PRO A 173 40.99 10.19 -9.34
CA PRO A 173 42.32 10.27 -9.85
C PRO A 173 42.58 11.59 -10.61
N ASP A 174 43.77 12.18 -10.45
CA ASP A 174 44.12 13.48 -11.04
C ASP A 174 43.89 13.59 -12.54
N TYR A 175 44.09 12.48 -13.28
CA TYR A 175 43.89 12.44 -14.74
C TYR A 175 42.42 12.66 -15.17
N LEU A 176 41.46 12.57 -14.24
CA LEU A 176 40.07 12.84 -14.49
C LEU A 176 39.63 14.27 -14.14
N SER A 177 40.50 15.05 -13.51
CA SER A 177 40.18 16.43 -13.08
C SER A 177 39.77 17.35 -14.25
N LYS A 178 40.17 17.03 -15.47
CA LYS A 178 39.80 17.73 -16.71
C LYS A 178 38.32 17.52 -17.11
N PHE A 179 37.66 16.48 -16.55
CA PHE A 179 36.27 16.16 -16.82
C PHE A 179 35.32 16.60 -15.71
N THR A 180 35.85 17.12 -14.59
CA THR A 180 35.04 17.67 -13.51
C THR A 180 34.51 19.05 -13.87
N LEU A 181 33.32 19.36 -13.39
CA LEU A 181 32.72 20.67 -13.54
C LEU A 181 33.33 21.66 -12.53
N ARG A 182 33.71 22.85 -13.01
CA ARG A 182 34.41 23.86 -12.22
C ARG A 182 33.58 25.08 -11.92
N ASP A 183 32.68 25.45 -12.84
CA ASP A 183 31.81 26.62 -12.69
C ASP A 183 30.48 26.19 -12.04
N ILE A 184 30.50 26.15 -10.69
CA ILE A 184 29.39 25.69 -9.88
C ILE A 184 29.04 26.73 -8.86
N VAL A 185 27.84 27.27 -8.97
CA VAL A 185 27.24 28.13 -7.97
C VAL A 185 26.50 27.28 -6.97
N LYS A 186 27.02 27.21 -5.74
CA LYS A 186 26.38 26.47 -4.64
C LYS A 186 25.24 27.28 -4.05
N PRO A 187 24.11 26.67 -3.66
CA PRO A 187 23.04 27.38 -2.97
C PRO A 187 23.54 27.93 -1.63
N LYS A 188 22.90 28.99 -1.13
CA LYS A 188 23.13 29.49 0.23
C LYS A 188 22.95 28.32 1.21
N GLN A 189 23.81 28.24 2.25
CA GLN A 189 23.82 27.11 3.20
C GLN A 189 22.40 26.75 3.66
N GLN A 190 21.99 25.54 3.30
CA GLN A 190 20.73 24.98 3.79
C GLN A 190 20.86 24.64 5.27
N THR A 191 19.83 24.99 6.06
CA THR A 191 19.76 24.56 7.47
C THR A 191 19.62 23.03 7.53
N ALA A 192 20.03 22.41 8.65
CA ALA A 192 19.90 20.97 8.86
C ALA A 192 18.46 20.46 8.64
N LEU A 193 17.47 21.28 8.98
CA LEU A 193 16.05 21.00 8.80
C LEU A 193 15.62 21.04 7.32
N GLN A 194 16.20 21.95 6.53
CA GLN A 194 15.97 22.00 5.08
C GLN A 194 16.60 20.80 4.37
N LYS A 195 17.81 20.39 4.76
CA LYS A 195 18.45 19.16 4.24
C LYS A 195 17.66 17.91 4.56
N TRP A 196 17.10 17.80 5.77
CA TRP A 196 16.27 16.67 6.17
C TRP A 196 14.97 16.60 5.37
N TRP A 197 14.35 17.75 5.09
CA TRP A 197 13.07 17.81 4.39
C TRP A 197 13.18 17.76 2.85
N GLN A 198 14.23 18.36 2.28
CA GLN A 198 14.39 18.51 0.83
C GLN A 198 15.37 17.50 0.20
N GLY A 199 16.14 16.79 1.01
CA GLY A 199 17.24 15.94 0.55
C GLY A 199 18.45 16.73 0.04
N GLU A 200 19.45 16.01 -0.47
CA GLU A 200 20.61 16.62 -1.14
C GLU A 200 20.18 17.14 -2.53
N PRO A 201 20.54 18.37 -2.89
CA PRO A 201 20.08 19.00 -4.15
C PRO A 201 20.75 18.41 -5.40
N VAL A 202 21.79 17.60 -5.27
CA VAL A 202 22.46 16.91 -6.36
C VAL A 202 22.62 15.45 -5.99
N PRO A 203 22.28 14.49 -6.86
CA PRO A 203 22.48 13.07 -6.60
C PRO A 203 23.94 12.77 -6.26
N VAL A 204 24.14 11.90 -5.28
CA VAL A 204 25.46 11.53 -4.77
C VAL A 204 25.82 10.14 -5.26
N ALA A 205 27.03 9.99 -5.81
CA ALA A 205 27.62 8.69 -6.07
C ALA A 205 28.48 8.28 -4.87
N ASP A 206 28.31 7.03 -4.41
CA ASP A 206 29.18 6.43 -3.40
C ASP A 206 30.45 5.85 -4.02
N VAL A 207 30.31 5.28 -5.22
CA VAL A 207 31.42 4.70 -5.99
C VAL A 207 31.31 5.14 -7.45
N VAL A 208 32.45 5.52 -8.04
CA VAL A 208 32.57 5.77 -9.48
C VAL A 208 33.64 4.83 -10.03
N TYR A 209 33.40 4.23 -11.18
CA TYR A 209 34.32 3.33 -11.88
C TYR A 209 34.93 4.08 -13.05
N PRO A 210 36.09 4.77 -12.85
CA PRO A 210 36.67 5.59 -13.87
C PRO A 210 37.33 4.74 -14.97
N PRO A 211 37.33 5.21 -16.23
CA PRO A 211 38.11 4.55 -17.27
C PRO A 211 39.60 4.57 -16.94
N ILE A 212 40.30 3.56 -17.36
CA ILE A 212 41.75 3.47 -17.13
C ILE A 212 42.49 4.69 -17.65
N GLU A 213 43.57 5.08 -16.97
CA GLU A 213 44.34 6.30 -17.26
C GLU A 213 44.78 6.42 -18.71
N VAL A 214 45.28 5.30 -19.29
CA VAL A 214 45.77 5.26 -20.66
C VAL A 214 44.73 5.71 -21.68
N LEU A 215 43.48 5.30 -21.51
CA LEU A 215 42.34 5.71 -22.36
C LEU A 215 41.86 7.12 -22.00
N SER A 216 41.72 7.42 -20.72
CA SER A 216 41.20 8.71 -20.24
C SER A 216 42.07 9.90 -20.70
N ARG A 217 43.37 9.72 -20.79
CA ARG A 217 44.27 10.79 -21.26
C ARG A 217 44.06 11.16 -22.73
N GLN A 218 43.53 10.25 -23.55
CA GLN A 218 43.40 10.38 -25.00
C GLN A 218 42.01 10.83 -25.46
N VAL A 219 41.03 10.91 -24.56
CA VAL A 219 39.63 11.25 -24.92
C VAL A 219 39.31 12.69 -24.63
N GLY A 220 38.35 13.20 -25.40
CA GLY A 220 37.85 14.57 -25.26
C GLY A 220 36.84 14.75 -24.12
N GLY A 221 36.16 13.69 -23.65
CA GLY A 221 35.17 13.74 -22.61
C GLY A 221 35.02 12.43 -21.88
N ALA A 222 34.52 12.52 -20.63
CA ALA A 222 34.02 11.39 -19.90
C ALA A 222 32.78 11.85 -19.07
N GLY A 223 31.81 10.99 -18.94
CA GLY A 223 30.58 11.32 -18.22
C GLY A 223 30.00 10.12 -17.48
N VAL A 224 29.32 10.36 -16.38
CA VAL A 224 28.78 9.31 -15.52
C VAL A 224 27.53 8.67 -16.08
N ILE A 225 27.37 7.37 -15.83
CA ILE A 225 26.21 6.57 -16.21
C ILE A 225 25.81 5.69 -15.03
N ASN A 226 24.50 5.59 -14.75
CA ASN A 226 24.02 4.77 -13.66
C ASN A 226 24.11 3.28 -14.01
N MET A 227 24.75 2.48 -13.14
CA MET A 227 24.78 1.02 -13.26
C MET A 227 23.68 0.32 -12.45
N ASN A 228 23.10 0.97 -11.43
CA ASN A 228 22.18 0.35 -10.49
C ASN A 228 20.71 0.49 -10.89
N SER A 229 20.40 0.78 -12.13
CA SER A 229 19.03 0.94 -12.63
C SER A 229 18.13 -0.30 -12.47
N VAL A 230 18.67 -1.43 -11.97
CA VAL A 230 17.89 -2.66 -11.68
C VAL A 230 17.02 -2.54 -10.43
N LYS A 231 17.25 -1.54 -9.56
CA LYS A 231 16.43 -1.32 -8.33
C LYS A 231 15.52 -0.09 -8.37
N ASP A 232 15.83 0.89 -9.21
CA ASP A 232 14.95 2.02 -9.46
C ASP A 232 14.05 1.67 -10.64
N GLU A 233 12.84 1.34 -10.35
CA GLU A 233 11.87 0.65 -11.21
C GLU A 233 11.58 1.33 -12.56
N HIS A 234 12.06 2.57 -12.84
CA HIS A 234 11.71 3.25 -14.08
C HIS A 234 12.74 4.33 -14.46
N SER A 235 13.15 4.33 -15.73
CA SER A 235 14.06 5.34 -16.30
C SER A 235 13.36 6.65 -16.66
N HIS A 236 12.62 7.24 -15.71
CA HIS A 236 11.82 8.46 -15.98
C HIS A 236 12.67 9.72 -16.06
N ASN A 237 13.69 9.83 -15.24
CA ASN A 237 14.56 10.99 -15.18
C ASN A 237 16.03 10.60 -15.24
N VAL A 238 16.84 11.51 -15.76
CA VAL A 238 18.28 11.33 -15.89
C VAL A 238 18.99 12.49 -15.20
N PRO A 239 19.84 12.23 -14.20
CA PRO A 239 20.64 13.29 -13.59
C PRO A 239 21.69 13.79 -14.61
N LEU A 240 21.76 15.11 -14.81
CA LEU A 240 22.78 15.71 -15.66
C LEU A 240 24.11 15.90 -14.94
N VAL A 241 24.07 16.05 -13.62
CA VAL A 241 25.23 16.26 -12.76
C VAL A 241 25.16 15.34 -11.56
N ILE A 242 26.26 14.71 -11.22
CA ILE A 242 26.40 13.83 -10.06
C ILE A 242 27.52 14.37 -9.17
N ARG A 243 27.31 14.37 -7.85
CA ARG A 243 28.33 14.71 -6.86
C ARG A 243 29.09 13.44 -6.42
N TYR A 244 30.41 13.51 -6.47
CA TYR A 244 31.28 12.47 -5.93
C TYR A 244 32.34 13.13 -5.02
N GLY A 245 32.22 12.88 -3.73
CA GLY A 245 32.97 13.66 -2.73
C GLY A 245 32.67 15.16 -2.84
N ASP A 246 33.72 15.96 -3.06
CA ASP A 246 33.61 17.42 -3.27
C ASP A 246 33.56 17.82 -4.75
N GLN A 247 33.60 16.86 -5.67
CA GLN A 247 33.64 17.09 -7.10
C GLN A 247 32.30 16.80 -7.77
N TYR A 248 32.06 17.45 -8.89
CA TYR A 248 30.84 17.30 -9.67
C TYR A 248 31.19 16.79 -11.06
N LEU A 249 30.49 15.75 -11.47
CA LEU A 249 30.71 15.04 -12.72
C LEU A 249 29.50 15.21 -13.64
N PRO A 250 29.71 15.52 -14.93
CA PRO A 250 28.62 15.57 -15.91
C PRO A 250 28.16 14.16 -16.26
N SER A 251 26.88 14.00 -16.64
CA SER A 251 26.39 12.73 -17.18
C SER A 251 26.96 12.45 -18.58
N PHE A 252 26.97 11.18 -18.96
CA PHE A 252 27.44 10.74 -20.29
C PHE A 252 26.63 11.40 -21.42
N ALA A 253 25.29 11.46 -21.27
CA ALA A 253 24.41 12.10 -22.24
C ALA A 253 24.67 13.61 -22.37
N LEU A 254 24.90 14.30 -21.25
CA LEU A 254 25.27 15.73 -21.28
C LEU A 254 26.60 15.93 -22.00
N MET A 255 27.60 15.11 -21.70
CA MET A 255 28.90 15.21 -22.37
C MET A 255 28.83 14.96 -23.88
N LEU A 256 27.98 14.03 -24.32
CA LEU A 256 27.74 13.83 -25.76
C LEU A 256 27.06 15.06 -26.40
N ALA A 257 26.08 15.63 -25.77
CA ALA A 257 25.41 16.83 -26.29
C ALA A 257 26.34 18.04 -26.34
N VAL A 258 27.20 18.22 -25.31
CA VAL A 258 28.22 19.27 -25.25
C VAL A 258 29.26 19.11 -26.38
N ARG A 259 29.73 17.88 -26.57
CA ARG A 259 30.73 17.60 -27.61
C ARG A 259 30.15 17.66 -29.03
N ASN A 260 28.91 17.29 -29.21
CA ASN A 260 28.22 17.49 -30.49
C ASN A 260 28.18 18.96 -30.90
N GLN A 261 28.02 19.87 -29.94
CA GLN A 261 28.04 21.31 -30.21
C GLN A 261 29.45 21.92 -30.30
N GLY A 262 30.50 21.08 -30.28
CA GLY A 262 31.90 21.53 -30.32
C GLY A 262 32.41 22.18 -29.04
N LEU A 263 31.59 22.15 -27.95
CA LEU A 263 31.89 22.80 -26.69
C LEU A 263 32.79 21.94 -25.78
N ALA A 264 33.42 22.61 -24.80
CA ALA A 264 34.23 21.97 -23.77
C ALA A 264 33.45 21.77 -22.46
N THR A 265 33.97 20.90 -21.56
CA THR A 265 33.40 20.72 -20.22
C THR A 265 33.33 22.05 -19.43
N SER A 266 34.26 22.99 -19.71
CA SER A 266 34.25 24.34 -19.09
C SER A 266 33.11 25.24 -19.52
N SER A 267 32.42 24.92 -20.61
CA SER A 267 31.22 25.67 -21.05
C SER A 267 29.97 25.31 -20.26
N ILE A 268 30.03 24.32 -19.36
CA ILE A 268 28.94 23.90 -18.51
C ILE A 268 28.98 24.73 -17.22
N LYS A 269 27.98 25.59 -17.00
CA LYS A 269 27.80 26.33 -15.76
C LYS A 269 26.61 25.74 -15.00
N VAL A 270 26.77 25.48 -13.72
CA VAL A 270 25.75 24.80 -12.89
C VAL A 270 25.34 25.71 -11.74
N ASN A 271 24.07 26.10 -11.72
CA ASN A 271 23.44 26.74 -10.57
C ASN A 271 22.64 25.67 -9.82
N ILE A 272 23.20 25.14 -8.72
CA ILE A 272 22.55 24.09 -7.95
C ILE A 272 21.23 24.58 -7.35
N GLY A 273 20.14 23.86 -7.66
CA GLY A 273 18.80 24.22 -7.20
C GLY A 273 18.04 25.18 -8.13
N ASP A 274 18.62 25.54 -9.28
CA ASP A 274 18.00 26.47 -10.24
C ASP A 274 18.08 25.91 -11.68
N MET A 275 19.25 26.03 -12.33
CA MET A 275 19.37 25.63 -13.74
C MET A 275 20.80 25.22 -14.10
N LEU A 276 20.92 24.55 -15.24
CA LEU A 276 22.17 24.26 -15.90
C LEU A 276 22.25 25.10 -17.19
N LEU A 277 23.35 25.80 -17.37
CA LEU A 277 23.60 26.58 -18.59
C LEU A 277 24.68 25.88 -19.42
N LEU A 278 24.44 25.78 -20.71
CA LEU A 278 25.43 25.36 -21.69
C LEU A 278 25.71 26.54 -22.63
N ASP A 279 26.89 27.12 -22.48
CA ASP A 279 27.30 28.31 -23.21
C ASP A 279 26.19 29.40 -23.20
N ASP A 280 25.70 29.74 -21.99
CA ASP A 280 24.61 30.68 -21.70
C ASP A 280 23.20 30.25 -22.19
N THR A 281 23.07 29.07 -22.80
CA THR A 281 21.75 28.49 -23.15
C THR A 281 21.24 27.65 -21.98
N PRO A 282 20.06 27.94 -21.41
CA PRO A 282 19.52 27.18 -20.31
C PRO A 282 19.01 25.79 -20.74
N ILE A 283 19.41 24.77 -20.01
CA ILE A 283 18.83 23.43 -20.09
C ILE A 283 17.81 23.30 -18.97
N THR A 284 16.58 22.99 -19.30
CA THR A 284 15.51 22.80 -18.32
C THR A 284 15.77 21.58 -17.47
N THR A 285 15.97 21.77 -16.17
CA THR A 285 16.14 20.72 -15.17
C THR A 285 15.14 20.90 -14.04
N ASP A 286 14.96 19.88 -13.22
CA ASP A 286 14.33 20.03 -11.90
C ASP A 286 15.34 20.60 -10.88
N LYS A 287 14.90 20.84 -9.64
CA LYS A 287 15.73 21.37 -8.54
C LYS A 287 16.93 20.46 -8.19
N ASN A 288 16.88 19.19 -8.57
CA ASN A 288 17.94 18.20 -8.32
C ASN A 288 18.84 17.97 -9.56
N LEU A 289 18.74 18.84 -10.56
CA LEU A 289 19.48 18.76 -11.83
C LEU A 289 19.15 17.50 -12.65
N HIS A 290 17.95 16.94 -12.50
CA HIS A 290 17.46 15.90 -13.39
C HIS A 290 16.76 16.50 -14.61
N ILE A 291 16.87 15.82 -15.72
CA ILE A 291 16.06 16.02 -16.91
C ILE A 291 15.05 14.89 -17.08
N TYR A 292 13.97 15.20 -17.75
CA TYR A 292 12.91 14.26 -18.13
C TYR A 292 12.93 14.11 -19.65
N PRO A 293 13.73 13.16 -20.18
CA PRO A 293 13.88 13.01 -21.63
C PRO A 293 12.60 12.52 -22.28
N ARG A 294 12.37 12.94 -23.50
CA ARG A 294 11.31 12.39 -24.34
C ARG A 294 11.77 11.05 -24.90
N PHE A 295 10.92 10.02 -24.74
CA PHE A 295 11.09 8.75 -25.42
C PHE A 295 10.27 8.77 -26.71
N TYR A 296 10.91 8.40 -27.82
CA TYR A 296 10.33 8.42 -29.14
C TYR A 296 9.91 7.00 -29.52
N LYS A 297 8.71 6.84 -30.10
CA LYS A 297 8.24 5.55 -30.60
C LYS A 297 8.75 5.29 -32.00
N SER A 298 9.03 4.04 -32.30
CA SER A 298 9.20 3.55 -33.65
C SER A 298 7.93 3.79 -34.47
N ARG A 299 8.06 4.28 -35.70
CA ARG A 299 6.98 4.33 -36.67
C ARG A 299 6.91 3.00 -37.43
N GLU A 300 5.73 2.65 -37.91
CA GLU A 300 5.55 1.42 -38.69
C GLU A 300 6.61 1.31 -39.79
N GLY A 301 7.48 0.31 -39.69
CA GLY A 301 8.54 0.01 -40.66
C GLY A 301 9.86 0.78 -40.53
N GLU A 302 9.98 1.77 -39.58
CA GLU A 302 11.22 2.51 -39.39
C GLU A 302 11.68 2.42 -37.92
N PRO A 303 12.96 2.08 -37.63
CA PRO A 303 13.49 2.10 -36.28
C PRO A 303 13.57 3.55 -35.76
N THR A 304 13.44 3.72 -34.45
CA THR A 304 13.52 5.03 -33.78
C THR A 304 14.84 5.74 -34.07
N PHE A 305 15.94 5.01 -34.07
CA PHE A 305 17.29 5.48 -34.42
C PHE A 305 17.89 4.56 -35.47
N ASN A 306 18.68 5.13 -36.38
CA ASN A 306 19.52 4.34 -37.25
C ASN A 306 20.48 3.51 -36.38
N THR A 307 20.32 2.19 -36.41
CA THR A 307 21.10 1.26 -35.61
C THR A 307 21.86 0.32 -36.53
N TYR A 308 23.18 0.27 -36.38
CA TYR A 308 24.06 -0.58 -37.18
C TYR A 308 24.79 -1.57 -36.28
N PRO A 309 24.82 -2.86 -36.63
CA PRO A 309 25.70 -3.82 -35.97
C PRO A 309 27.17 -3.35 -36.04
N ILE A 310 27.91 -3.48 -34.95
CA ILE A 310 29.30 -3.03 -34.93
C ILE A 310 30.16 -3.83 -35.90
N VAL A 311 29.84 -5.09 -36.19
CA VAL A 311 30.48 -5.93 -37.16
C VAL A 311 30.38 -5.36 -38.58
N ASP A 312 29.22 -4.79 -38.94
CA ASP A 312 29.01 -4.16 -40.24
C ASP A 312 29.85 -2.87 -40.38
N VAL A 313 30.03 -2.14 -39.27
CA VAL A 313 30.93 -0.99 -39.21
C VAL A 313 32.39 -1.42 -39.41
N ILE A 314 32.83 -2.48 -38.73
CA ILE A 314 34.19 -3.02 -38.85
C ILE A 314 34.47 -3.46 -40.30
N ASN A 315 33.51 -4.12 -40.94
CA ASN A 315 33.59 -4.61 -42.31
C ASN A 315 33.41 -3.50 -43.38
N GLY A 316 33.18 -2.24 -42.94
CA GLY A 316 33.00 -1.09 -43.85
C GLY A 316 31.71 -1.14 -44.66
N GLN A 317 30.70 -1.88 -44.22
CA GLN A 317 29.42 -2.03 -44.90
C GLN A 317 28.46 -0.85 -44.64
N VAL A 318 28.74 -0.02 -43.64
CA VAL A 318 27.92 1.15 -43.29
C VAL A 318 28.37 2.37 -44.10
N PRO A 319 27.53 2.99 -44.95
CA PRO A 319 27.89 4.17 -45.72
C PRO A 319 28.35 5.33 -44.83
N ALA A 320 29.45 6.00 -45.19
CA ALA A 320 29.99 7.11 -44.39
C ALA A 320 28.97 8.26 -44.21
N GLU A 321 28.07 8.47 -45.14
CA GLU A 321 26.98 9.49 -45.06
C GLU A 321 26.03 9.27 -43.89
N GLN A 322 25.82 8.03 -43.49
CA GLN A 322 24.95 7.70 -42.35
C GLN A 322 25.62 8.02 -41.00
N ILE A 323 26.91 8.23 -40.97
CA ILE A 323 27.71 8.48 -39.76
C ILE A 323 28.27 9.91 -39.73
N ARG A 324 28.49 10.53 -40.90
CA ARG A 324 29.06 11.87 -41.02
C ARG A 324 28.26 12.91 -40.26
N ASP A 325 28.97 13.74 -39.47
CA ASP A 325 28.39 14.84 -38.68
C ASP A 325 27.33 14.39 -37.69
N LYS A 326 27.31 13.09 -37.32
CA LYS A 326 26.33 12.51 -36.36
C LYS A 326 26.95 12.26 -34.99
N THR A 327 26.14 12.21 -33.96
CA THR A 327 26.49 11.65 -32.67
C THR A 327 26.33 10.13 -32.71
N VAL A 328 27.46 9.44 -32.63
CA VAL A 328 27.49 7.98 -32.66
C VAL A 328 27.59 7.44 -31.24
N ILE A 329 26.64 6.58 -30.84
CA ILE A 329 26.65 5.92 -29.51
C ILE A 329 26.96 4.43 -29.74
N VAL A 330 28.14 4.00 -29.29
CA VAL A 330 28.55 2.60 -29.33
C VAL A 330 28.22 1.94 -28.00
N GLY A 331 27.52 0.82 -28.02
CA GLY A 331 27.18 0.14 -26.77
C GLY A 331 26.48 -1.21 -26.94
N LEU A 332 26.38 -1.91 -25.82
CA LEU A 332 25.75 -3.22 -25.73
C LEU A 332 24.23 -3.11 -25.90
N THR A 333 23.69 -3.94 -26.79
CA THR A 333 22.24 -4.06 -27.03
C THR A 333 21.75 -5.51 -26.93
N SER A 334 22.67 -6.48 -26.94
CA SER A 334 22.34 -7.90 -26.77
C SER A 334 21.73 -8.17 -25.39
N ARG A 335 20.56 -8.83 -25.40
CA ARG A 335 19.83 -9.23 -24.16
C ARG A 335 20.58 -10.28 -23.36
N GLN A 336 21.53 -10.98 -23.96
CA GLN A 336 22.36 -11.97 -23.27
C GLN A 336 23.31 -11.31 -22.25
N TYR A 337 23.75 -10.08 -22.50
CA TYR A 337 24.78 -9.40 -21.70
C TYR A 337 24.25 -8.19 -20.93
N VAL A 338 23.13 -7.62 -21.34
CA VAL A 338 22.54 -6.45 -20.67
C VAL A 338 21.05 -6.67 -20.47
N ALA A 339 20.60 -6.61 -19.21
CA ALA A 339 19.19 -6.62 -18.90
C ALA A 339 18.52 -5.34 -19.43
N PRO A 340 17.46 -5.45 -20.24
CA PRO A 340 16.75 -4.27 -20.70
C PRO A 340 15.95 -3.66 -19.55
N LEU A 341 15.80 -2.34 -19.59
CA LEU A 341 15.07 -1.55 -18.60
C LEU A 341 13.69 -1.15 -19.16
N GLU A 342 12.69 -1.10 -18.30
CA GLU A 342 11.40 -0.59 -18.68
C GLU A 342 11.45 0.93 -18.85
N THR A 343 10.90 1.42 -19.97
CA THR A 343 10.84 2.85 -20.29
C THR A 343 9.42 3.40 -20.13
N PRO A 344 9.24 4.70 -19.96
CA PRO A 344 7.94 5.33 -19.85
C PRO A 344 6.96 5.02 -20.99
N ILE A 345 7.46 4.67 -22.17
CA ILE A 345 6.61 4.27 -23.29
C ILE A 345 6.19 2.79 -23.25
N GLY A 346 6.63 2.04 -22.25
CA GLY A 346 6.30 0.62 -22.04
C GLY A 346 7.13 -0.33 -22.89
N GLU A 347 8.25 0.13 -23.44
CA GLU A 347 9.20 -0.70 -24.20
C GLU A 347 10.40 -1.04 -23.34
N MET A 348 10.85 -2.29 -23.42
CA MET A 348 12.06 -2.76 -22.74
C MET A 348 13.28 -2.43 -23.59
N MET A 349 14.12 -1.53 -23.10
CA MET A 349 15.30 -1.02 -23.86
C MET A 349 16.61 -1.23 -23.12
N PRO A 350 17.71 -1.57 -23.83
CA PRO A 350 19.04 -1.55 -23.23
C PRO A 350 19.47 -0.10 -22.92
N GLN A 351 20.35 0.07 -21.92
CA GLN A 351 20.83 1.39 -21.48
C GLN A 351 21.39 2.24 -22.63
N THR A 352 22.00 1.61 -23.61
CA THR A 352 22.52 2.28 -24.82
C THR A 352 21.43 3.02 -25.59
N MET A 353 20.26 2.42 -25.74
CA MET A 353 19.11 3.04 -26.39
C MET A 353 18.50 4.16 -25.54
N ILE A 354 18.43 3.98 -24.23
CA ILE A 354 17.96 5.03 -23.29
C ILE A 354 18.88 6.26 -23.40
N ASN A 355 20.20 6.06 -23.50
CA ASN A 355 21.15 7.15 -23.74
C ASN A 355 20.91 7.83 -25.10
N ALA A 356 20.55 7.08 -26.14
CA ALA A 356 20.23 7.65 -27.45
C ALA A 356 18.98 8.55 -27.38
N HIS A 357 17.92 8.11 -26.67
CA HIS A 357 16.73 8.93 -26.44
C HIS A 357 17.07 10.19 -25.64
N THR A 358 17.90 10.06 -24.60
CA THR A 358 18.31 11.18 -23.76
C THR A 358 19.11 12.21 -24.55
N VAL A 359 20.09 11.77 -25.34
CA VAL A 359 20.91 12.65 -26.17
C VAL A 359 20.05 13.31 -27.25
N SER A 360 19.16 12.56 -27.92
CA SER A 360 18.23 13.10 -28.90
C SER A 360 17.35 14.21 -28.30
N SER A 361 16.83 13.97 -27.07
CA SER A 361 16.01 14.96 -26.37
C SER A 361 16.78 16.23 -26.00
N LEU A 362 18.05 16.08 -25.62
CA LEU A 362 18.94 17.23 -25.33
C LEU A 362 19.25 18.04 -26.59
N LEU A 363 19.58 17.37 -27.71
CA LEU A 363 19.90 18.02 -28.97
C LEU A 363 18.69 18.74 -29.59
N ASN A 364 17.51 18.11 -29.55
CA ASN A 364 16.25 18.69 -30.02
C ASN A 364 15.65 19.71 -29.06
N LYS A 365 16.19 19.85 -27.81
CA LYS A 365 15.61 20.63 -26.71
C LYS A 365 14.17 20.19 -26.37
N GLU A 366 13.88 18.91 -26.53
CA GLU A 366 12.56 18.30 -26.30
C GLU A 366 12.53 17.58 -24.95
N LEU A 367 12.68 18.34 -23.88
CA LEU A 367 12.61 17.86 -22.51
C LEU A 367 11.23 18.19 -21.89
N TYR A 368 10.74 17.30 -21.03
CA TYR A 368 9.59 17.65 -20.19
C TYR A 368 10.04 18.56 -19.06
N LYS A 369 9.27 19.63 -18.88
CA LYS A 369 9.52 20.65 -17.86
C LYS A 369 8.81 20.27 -16.57
N VAL A 370 9.49 20.42 -15.44
CA VAL A 370 8.92 20.31 -14.09
C VAL A 370 9.23 21.58 -13.34
N PRO A 371 8.50 22.68 -13.62
CA PRO A 371 8.74 23.96 -12.94
C PRO A 371 8.49 23.85 -11.43
N GLU A 372 9.18 24.64 -10.61
CA GLU A 372 9.03 24.62 -9.16
C GLU A 372 7.61 24.94 -8.67
N TRP A 373 6.89 25.75 -9.43
CA TRP A 373 5.51 26.10 -9.09
C TRP A 373 4.54 24.89 -9.16
N THR A 374 4.89 23.80 -9.84
CA THR A 374 4.02 22.62 -9.99
C THR A 374 3.70 21.98 -8.63
N SER A 375 4.67 21.95 -7.70
CA SER A 375 4.47 21.44 -6.34
C SER A 375 3.46 22.30 -5.55
N TRP A 376 3.50 23.62 -5.71
CA TRP A 376 2.54 24.53 -5.08
C TRP A 376 1.15 24.39 -5.68
N VAL A 377 1.06 24.29 -7.00
CA VAL A 377 -0.22 24.09 -7.71
C VAL A 377 -0.85 22.75 -7.32
N GLN A 378 -0.08 21.67 -7.25
CA GLN A 378 -0.56 20.38 -6.76
C GLN A 378 -1.23 20.52 -5.38
N LYS A 379 -0.56 21.15 -4.42
CA LYS A 379 -1.08 21.38 -3.06
C LYS A 379 -2.30 22.30 -3.08
N ALA A 380 -2.28 23.35 -3.90
CA ALA A 380 -3.42 24.27 -4.05
C ALA A 380 -4.65 23.53 -4.61
N VAL A 381 -4.48 22.67 -5.61
CA VAL A 381 -5.58 21.89 -6.17
C VAL A 381 -6.16 20.91 -5.14
N ILE A 382 -5.31 20.25 -4.31
CA ILE A 382 -5.78 19.41 -3.20
C ILE A 382 -6.63 20.24 -2.21
N VAL A 383 -6.19 21.46 -1.87
CA VAL A 383 -6.96 22.35 -0.99
C VAL A 383 -8.30 22.74 -1.63
N VAL A 384 -8.32 23.12 -2.90
CA VAL A 384 -9.56 23.46 -3.62
C VAL A 384 -10.55 22.28 -3.63
N ILE A 385 -10.04 21.07 -3.89
CA ILE A 385 -10.88 19.86 -3.84
C ILE A 385 -11.35 19.59 -2.41
N GLY A 386 -10.50 19.78 -1.40
CA GLY A 386 -10.89 19.67 0.00
C GLY A 386 -12.03 20.63 0.35
N LEU A 387 -11.94 21.89 -0.07
CA LEU A 387 -13.01 22.88 0.11
C LEU A 387 -14.29 22.48 -0.63
N TYR A 388 -14.18 21.94 -1.85
CA TYR A 388 -15.31 21.37 -2.58
C TYR A 388 -15.98 20.26 -1.78
N LEU A 389 -15.22 19.29 -1.26
CA LEU A 389 -15.73 18.18 -0.45
C LEU A 389 -16.39 18.67 0.86
N MET A 390 -15.81 19.68 1.50
CA MET A 390 -16.30 20.22 2.78
C MET A 390 -17.59 21.02 2.63
N PHE A 391 -17.71 21.86 1.60
CA PHE A 391 -18.75 22.88 1.54
C PHE A 391 -19.73 22.71 0.36
N LEU A 392 -19.24 22.33 -0.82
CA LEU A 392 -20.08 22.23 -2.01
C LEU A 392 -20.75 20.86 -2.13
N LEU A 393 -19.99 19.77 -2.02
CA LEU A 393 -20.51 18.42 -2.15
C LEU A 393 -21.61 18.17 -1.12
N THR A 394 -21.48 18.75 0.07
CA THR A 394 -22.45 18.62 1.16
C THR A 394 -23.83 19.24 0.84
N ARG A 395 -23.89 20.19 -0.09
CA ARG A 395 -25.12 20.88 -0.50
C ARG A 395 -25.84 20.23 -1.69
N PHE A 396 -25.14 19.36 -2.43
CA PHE A 396 -25.71 18.69 -3.59
C PHE A 396 -26.48 17.42 -3.21
N ARG A 397 -27.50 17.08 -4.01
CA ARG A 397 -28.09 15.73 -4.00
C ARG A 397 -27.01 14.71 -4.39
N ILE A 398 -27.13 13.47 -3.93
CA ILE A 398 -26.11 12.43 -4.17
C ILE A 398 -25.81 12.27 -5.67
N SER A 399 -26.84 12.20 -6.51
CA SER A 399 -26.69 12.09 -7.98
C SER A 399 -26.00 13.29 -8.60
N THR A 400 -26.39 14.52 -8.22
CA THR A 400 -25.76 15.75 -8.73
C THR A 400 -24.32 15.87 -8.27
N GLY A 401 -24.05 15.55 -6.99
CA GLY A 401 -22.68 15.53 -6.44
C GLY A 401 -21.78 14.54 -7.18
N PHE A 402 -22.31 13.37 -7.54
CA PHE A 402 -21.58 12.37 -8.31
C PHE A 402 -21.20 12.89 -9.71
N VAL A 403 -22.15 13.48 -10.44
CA VAL A 403 -21.89 14.06 -11.78
C VAL A 403 -20.85 15.18 -11.70
N VAL A 404 -20.95 16.10 -10.74
CA VAL A 404 -19.99 17.19 -10.58
C VAL A 404 -18.61 16.65 -10.25
N SER A 405 -18.50 15.64 -9.35
CA SER A 405 -17.21 15.04 -9.03
C SER A 405 -16.58 14.32 -10.21
N ILE A 406 -17.37 13.64 -11.06
CA ILE A 406 -16.87 13.03 -12.30
C ILE A 406 -16.34 14.12 -13.27
N LEU A 407 -17.08 15.20 -13.44
CA LEU A 407 -16.65 16.30 -14.31
C LEU A 407 -15.35 16.95 -13.80
N LEU A 408 -15.23 17.14 -12.50
CA LEU A 408 -13.99 17.63 -11.88
C LEU A 408 -12.84 16.65 -12.09
N LEU A 409 -13.07 15.35 -11.90
CA LEU A 409 -12.05 14.33 -12.14
C LEU A 409 -11.58 14.32 -13.60
N ILE A 410 -12.52 14.37 -14.55
CA ILE A 410 -12.23 14.49 -15.97
C ILE A 410 -11.43 15.77 -16.23
N GLY A 411 -11.79 16.89 -15.61
CA GLY A 411 -11.07 18.15 -15.72
C GLY A 411 -9.62 18.06 -15.22
N ILE A 412 -9.40 17.42 -14.06
CA ILE A 412 -8.06 17.21 -13.49
C ILE A 412 -7.20 16.34 -14.41
N LEU A 413 -7.74 15.22 -14.89
CA LEU A 413 -7.02 14.32 -15.79
C LEU A 413 -6.73 14.99 -17.12
N ASN A 414 -7.69 15.71 -17.72
CA ASN A 414 -7.45 16.45 -18.96
C ASN A 414 -6.40 17.56 -18.76
N ALA A 415 -6.42 18.30 -17.65
CA ALA A 415 -5.42 19.32 -17.38
C ALA A 415 -4.01 18.69 -17.31
N HIS A 416 -3.85 17.54 -16.64
CA HIS A 416 -2.59 16.81 -16.61
C HIS A 416 -2.11 16.43 -18.00
N PHE A 417 -2.95 15.75 -18.81
CA PHE A 417 -2.56 15.28 -20.13
C PHE A 417 -2.38 16.40 -21.16
N ILE A 418 -3.22 17.43 -21.15
CA ILE A 418 -3.09 18.56 -22.09
C ILE A 418 -1.78 19.30 -21.85
N LEU A 419 -1.45 19.63 -20.59
CA LEU A 419 -0.18 20.28 -20.26
C LEU A 419 1.03 19.45 -20.66
N MET A 420 0.96 18.13 -20.48
CA MET A 420 2.04 17.24 -20.85
C MET A 420 2.20 17.10 -22.37
N ILE A 421 1.10 16.99 -23.13
CA ILE A 421 1.14 16.79 -24.58
C ILE A 421 1.43 18.10 -25.32
N ALA A 422 0.73 19.20 -24.96
CA ALA A 422 0.83 20.47 -25.67
C ALA A 422 2.06 21.29 -25.26
N GLU A 423 2.30 21.40 -23.95
CA GLU A 423 3.34 22.29 -23.41
C GLU A 423 4.60 21.54 -22.96
N SER A 424 4.64 20.22 -23.07
CA SER A 424 5.70 19.37 -22.51
C SER A 424 5.98 19.70 -21.03
N THR A 425 4.93 20.03 -20.28
CA THR A 425 5.01 20.38 -18.86
C THR A 425 4.31 19.32 -18.03
N TRP A 426 5.03 18.70 -17.12
CA TRP A 426 4.48 17.70 -16.20
C TRP A 426 3.96 18.39 -14.93
N LEU A 427 2.66 18.26 -14.71
CA LEU A 427 1.99 18.71 -13.50
C LEU A 427 1.44 17.50 -12.76
N PRO A 428 1.97 17.13 -11.59
CA PRO A 428 1.52 15.97 -10.82
C PRO A 428 0.16 16.28 -10.17
N LEU A 429 -0.93 15.67 -10.65
CA LEU A 429 -2.30 15.90 -10.18
C LEU A 429 -2.99 14.64 -9.66
N MET A 430 -2.31 13.49 -9.60
CA MET A 430 -2.93 12.25 -9.15
C MET A 430 -3.28 12.26 -7.67
N ALA A 431 -2.47 12.94 -6.83
CA ALA A 431 -2.83 13.17 -5.44
C ALA A 431 -4.17 13.90 -5.30
N ALA A 432 -4.40 14.91 -6.14
CA ALA A 432 -5.66 15.67 -6.18
C ALA A 432 -6.82 14.81 -6.67
N ALA A 433 -6.60 14.00 -7.73
CA ALA A 433 -7.60 13.05 -8.24
C ALA A 433 -7.99 12.03 -7.17
N MET A 434 -7.02 11.46 -6.45
CA MET A 434 -7.27 10.53 -5.36
C MET A 434 -7.99 11.17 -4.17
N THR A 435 -7.66 12.43 -3.84
CA THR A 435 -8.39 13.22 -2.82
C THR A 435 -9.87 13.31 -3.19
N LEU A 436 -10.17 13.61 -4.46
CA LEU A 436 -11.55 13.71 -4.94
C LEU A 436 -12.26 12.36 -4.91
N ILE A 437 -11.64 11.30 -5.41
CA ILE A 437 -12.23 9.96 -5.46
C ILE A 437 -12.52 9.45 -4.05
N ILE A 438 -11.51 9.43 -3.19
CA ILE A 438 -11.66 8.87 -1.83
C ILE A 438 -12.58 9.74 -0.97
N GLY A 439 -12.46 11.06 -1.07
CA GLY A 439 -13.34 11.98 -0.36
C GLY A 439 -14.80 11.83 -0.78
N HIS A 440 -15.07 11.73 -2.10
CA HIS A 440 -16.41 11.50 -2.60
C HIS A 440 -16.98 10.16 -2.16
N LEU A 441 -16.19 9.07 -2.22
CA LEU A 441 -16.63 7.74 -1.81
C LEU A 441 -16.96 7.68 -0.31
N LEU A 442 -16.13 8.27 0.54
CA LEU A 442 -16.34 8.29 1.99
C LEU A 442 -17.58 9.10 2.37
N LEU A 443 -17.74 10.30 1.79
CA LEU A 443 -18.91 11.15 2.05
C LEU A 443 -20.17 10.56 1.44
N GLY A 444 -20.10 9.97 0.26
CA GLY A 444 -21.20 9.29 -0.40
C GLY A 444 -21.68 8.07 0.39
N ALA A 445 -20.77 7.21 0.80
CA ALA A 445 -21.08 6.03 1.62
C ALA A 445 -21.73 6.43 2.95
N LYS A 446 -21.17 7.45 3.62
CA LYS A 446 -21.79 7.97 4.87
C LYS A 446 -23.23 8.43 4.66
N ARG A 447 -23.48 9.21 3.60
CA ARG A 447 -24.84 9.73 3.31
C ARG A 447 -25.81 8.62 2.96
N LEU A 448 -25.39 7.65 2.15
CA LEU A 448 -26.22 6.48 1.84
C LEU A 448 -26.57 5.68 3.10
N LEU A 449 -25.62 5.53 4.02
CA LEU A 449 -25.87 4.88 5.31
C LEU A 449 -26.84 5.69 6.16
N GLU A 450 -26.68 7.03 6.25
CA GLU A 450 -27.59 7.90 6.99
C GLU A 450 -29.02 7.87 6.40
N GLU A 451 -29.15 7.93 5.06
CA GLU A 451 -30.46 7.83 4.37
C GLU A 451 -31.14 6.47 4.60
N ASN A 452 -30.37 5.36 4.52
CA ASN A 452 -30.91 4.03 4.76
C ASN A 452 -31.36 3.86 6.22
N VAL A 453 -30.58 4.31 7.19
CA VAL A 453 -30.96 4.28 8.61
C VAL A 453 -32.21 5.09 8.84
N GLN A 454 -32.28 6.29 8.26
CA GLN A 454 -33.47 7.15 8.39
C GLN A 454 -34.70 6.46 7.78
N ARG A 455 -34.59 5.87 6.61
CA ARG A 455 -35.68 5.12 5.94
C ARG A 455 -36.19 3.97 6.81
N VAL A 456 -35.25 3.14 7.32
CA VAL A 456 -35.62 2.02 8.20
C VAL A 456 -36.32 2.52 9.48
N HIS A 457 -35.83 3.62 10.07
CA HIS A 457 -36.49 4.23 11.23
C HIS A 457 -37.89 4.69 10.91
N THR A 458 -38.10 5.34 9.76
CA THR A 458 -39.43 5.81 9.35
C THR A 458 -40.38 4.63 9.08
N GLU A 459 -39.91 3.61 8.32
CA GLU A 459 -40.70 2.41 8.04
C GLU A 459 -41.09 1.65 9.35
N LEU A 460 -40.11 1.52 10.27
CA LEU A 460 -40.35 0.89 11.57
C LEU A 460 -41.35 1.69 12.42
N SER A 461 -41.26 3.02 12.38
CA SER A 461 -42.22 3.91 13.07
C SER A 461 -43.63 3.74 12.51
N GLU A 462 -43.79 3.76 11.18
CA GLU A 462 -45.07 3.54 10.53
C GLU A 462 -45.65 2.14 10.84
N ALA A 463 -44.83 1.10 10.78
CA ALA A 463 -45.25 -0.26 11.13
C ALA A 463 -45.72 -0.35 12.60
N ASN A 464 -44.99 0.23 13.53
CA ASN A 464 -45.38 0.27 14.95
C ASN A 464 -46.69 1.08 15.15
N LYS A 465 -46.88 2.17 14.40
CA LYS A 465 -48.11 2.97 14.45
C LYS A 465 -49.32 2.15 14.00
N LEU A 466 -49.21 1.43 12.88
CA LEU A 466 -50.27 0.55 12.38
C LEU A 466 -50.58 -0.61 13.36
N LEU A 467 -49.53 -1.25 13.90
CA LEU A 467 -49.70 -2.28 14.92
C LEU A 467 -50.32 -1.73 16.20
N GLY A 468 -49.91 -0.53 16.64
CA GLY A 468 -50.51 0.17 17.77
C GLY A 468 -52.02 0.41 17.57
N GLN A 469 -52.41 0.86 16.38
CA GLN A 469 -53.83 1.05 16.01
C GLN A 469 -54.59 -0.28 16.01
N SER A 470 -54.01 -1.33 15.46
CA SER A 470 -54.64 -2.66 15.46
C SER A 470 -54.85 -3.20 16.86
N PHE A 471 -53.84 -3.14 17.74
CA PHE A 471 -53.96 -3.55 19.14
C PHE A 471 -54.96 -2.68 19.90
N HIS A 472 -55.00 -1.38 19.64
CA HIS A 472 -55.95 -0.46 20.26
C HIS A 472 -57.37 -0.82 19.88
N SER A 473 -57.66 -1.05 18.59
CA SER A 473 -59.00 -1.46 18.12
C SER A 473 -59.44 -2.82 18.65
N GLN A 474 -58.50 -3.74 18.92
CA GLN A 474 -58.77 -5.04 19.55
C GLN A 474 -58.94 -4.94 21.09
N GLY A 475 -58.81 -3.75 21.68
CA GLY A 475 -58.91 -3.53 23.10
C GLY A 475 -57.69 -3.98 23.92
N GLN A 476 -56.58 -4.34 23.26
CA GLN A 476 -55.30 -4.72 23.87
C GLN A 476 -54.46 -3.47 24.17
N LEU A 477 -54.90 -2.65 25.13
CA LEU A 477 -54.36 -1.32 25.34
C LEU A 477 -52.91 -1.30 25.78
N ASP A 478 -52.44 -2.31 26.54
CA ASP A 478 -51.07 -2.40 26.99
C ASP A 478 -50.12 -2.61 25.81
N GLN A 479 -50.49 -3.48 24.87
CA GLN A 479 -49.69 -3.72 23.66
C GLN A 479 -49.74 -2.52 22.71
N ALA A 480 -50.88 -1.83 22.62
CA ALA A 480 -50.99 -0.58 21.86
C ALA A 480 -50.04 0.50 22.39
N PHE A 481 -49.95 0.67 23.71
CA PHE A 481 -49.02 1.63 24.32
C PHE A 481 -47.58 1.34 24.02
N GLU A 482 -47.16 0.08 24.16
CA GLU A 482 -45.78 -0.34 23.85
C GLU A 482 -45.42 -0.09 22.39
N LYS A 483 -46.34 -0.25 21.44
CA LYS A 483 -46.10 0.04 20.03
C LYS A 483 -46.07 1.54 19.76
N TYR A 484 -46.98 2.33 20.25
CA TYR A 484 -46.99 3.79 20.09
C TYR A 484 -45.76 4.46 20.70
N ARG A 485 -45.27 3.95 21.83
CA ARG A 485 -44.07 4.45 22.50
C ARG A 485 -42.78 4.29 21.65
N ARG A 486 -42.79 3.34 20.70
CA ARG A 486 -41.67 3.08 19.77
C ARG A 486 -41.76 3.86 18.46
N CYS A 487 -42.83 4.62 18.25
CA CYS A 487 -43.01 5.47 17.08
C CYS A 487 -42.23 6.78 17.23
N GLU A 488 -41.90 7.38 16.10
CA GLU A 488 -41.55 8.79 16.07
C GLU A 488 -42.78 9.62 16.46
N ILE A 489 -42.62 10.49 17.46
CA ILE A 489 -43.77 11.20 18.05
C ILE A 489 -44.15 12.36 17.15
N ASP A 490 -45.21 12.18 16.38
CA ASP A 490 -45.90 13.20 15.60
C ASP A 490 -47.30 13.55 16.22
N ALA A 491 -47.95 14.58 15.70
CA ALA A 491 -49.28 14.99 16.15
C ALA A 491 -50.28 13.86 16.06
N SER A 492 -50.15 12.95 15.11
CA SER A 492 -51.03 11.79 14.93
C SER A 492 -50.79 10.74 16.02
N VAL A 493 -49.54 10.44 16.36
CA VAL A 493 -49.19 9.50 17.44
C VAL A 493 -49.58 10.05 18.79
N LEU A 494 -49.41 11.37 19.05
CA LEU A 494 -49.91 12.03 20.27
C LEU A 494 -51.39 11.91 20.41
N ASN A 495 -52.18 12.09 19.33
CA ASN A 495 -53.63 11.91 19.36
C ASN A 495 -54.02 10.45 19.63
N GLN A 496 -53.30 9.48 19.05
CA GLN A 496 -53.53 8.05 19.31
C GLN A 496 -53.25 7.70 20.79
N LEU A 497 -52.16 8.21 21.36
CA LEU A 497 -51.82 8.05 22.76
C LEU A 497 -52.81 8.70 23.68
N TYR A 498 -53.31 9.88 23.33
CA TYR A 498 -54.33 10.57 24.09
C TYR A 498 -55.64 9.76 24.12
N ASN A 499 -56.11 9.26 22.98
CA ASN A 499 -57.26 8.37 22.89
C ASN A 499 -57.08 7.08 23.70
N LEU A 500 -55.88 6.51 23.66
CA LEU A 500 -55.48 5.34 24.43
C LEU A 500 -55.57 5.61 25.95
N GLY A 501 -55.12 6.79 26.39
CA GLY A 501 -55.28 7.26 27.78
C GLY A 501 -56.72 7.37 28.21
N LEU A 502 -57.62 7.93 27.34
CA LEU A 502 -59.04 8.01 27.56
C LEU A 502 -59.67 6.62 27.65
N ASP A 503 -59.28 5.66 26.85
CA ASP A 503 -59.82 4.30 26.89
C ASP A 503 -59.41 3.55 28.16
N TYR A 504 -58.21 3.80 28.69
CA TYR A 504 -57.83 3.32 30.03
C TYR A 504 -58.69 3.93 31.11
N GLU A 505 -59.01 5.26 31.06
CA GLU A 505 -59.96 5.92 32.00
C GLU A 505 -61.32 5.30 31.90
N ARG A 506 -61.91 5.08 30.70
CA ARG A 506 -63.18 4.44 30.46
C ARG A 506 -63.27 3.04 31.07
N LYS A 507 -62.17 2.28 31.00
CA LYS A 507 -62.04 0.95 31.61
C LYS A 507 -61.69 0.99 33.11
N ARG A 508 -61.68 2.18 33.73
CA ARG A 508 -61.28 2.41 35.14
C ARG A 508 -59.89 1.91 35.52
N GLN A 509 -59.01 1.85 34.54
CA GLN A 509 -57.56 1.45 34.71
C GLN A 509 -56.70 2.71 34.90
N PHE A 510 -56.99 3.52 35.92
CA PHE A 510 -56.38 4.81 36.16
C PHE A 510 -54.85 4.69 36.36
N ASN A 511 -54.38 3.63 37.02
CA ASN A 511 -52.98 3.33 37.22
C ASN A 511 -52.20 3.11 35.88
N LYS A 512 -52.90 2.70 34.81
CA LYS A 512 -52.35 2.52 33.48
C LYS A 512 -52.51 3.76 32.59
N ALA A 513 -53.50 4.61 32.85
CA ALA A 513 -53.67 5.89 32.17
C ALA A 513 -52.54 6.89 32.52
N VAL A 514 -52.12 6.92 33.80
CA VAL A 514 -51.05 7.80 34.28
C VAL A 514 -49.76 7.71 33.47
N PRO A 515 -49.15 6.53 33.21
CA PRO A 515 -47.94 6.42 32.36
C PRO A 515 -48.15 6.95 30.93
N VAL A 516 -49.33 6.77 30.34
CA VAL A 516 -49.64 7.25 28.99
C VAL A 516 -49.73 8.78 28.96
N PHE A 517 -50.46 9.41 29.87
CA PHE A 517 -50.53 10.88 29.94
C PHE A 517 -49.17 11.51 30.32
N LYS A 518 -48.41 10.88 31.22
CA LYS A 518 -47.05 11.33 31.56
C LYS A 518 -46.09 11.25 30.38
N PHE A 519 -46.26 10.25 29.53
CA PHE A 519 -45.49 10.13 28.29
C PHE A 519 -45.84 11.25 27.32
N ILE A 520 -47.12 11.59 27.14
CA ILE A 520 -47.55 12.73 26.29
C ILE A 520 -47.01 14.04 26.85
N GLU A 521 -47.12 14.28 28.16
CA GLU A 521 -46.61 15.49 28.81
C GLU A 521 -45.11 15.68 28.62
N SER A 522 -44.35 14.62 28.58
CA SER A 522 -42.89 14.66 28.37
C SER A 522 -42.50 15.18 26.99
N TYR A 523 -43.37 15.05 25.99
CA TYR A 523 -43.15 15.53 24.62
C TYR A 523 -43.82 16.89 24.36
N ASP A 524 -45.03 17.06 24.83
CA ASP A 524 -45.79 18.32 24.73
C ASP A 524 -46.53 18.61 26.05
N PRO A 525 -45.93 19.42 26.93
CA PRO A 525 -46.53 19.79 28.24
C PRO A 525 -47.86 20.51 28.15
N ASN A 526 -48.23 21.05 27.00
CA ASN A 526 -49.47 21.81 26.80
C ASN A 526 -50.48 21.07 25.90
N TYR A 527 -50.27 19.77 25.67
CA TYR A 527 -51.15 18.99 24.80
C TYR A 527 -52.54 18.80 25.46
N SER A 528 -53.57 19.42 24.88
CA SER A 528 -54.97 19.32 25.33
C SER A 528 -55.10 19.52 26.85
N ASP A 529 -55.89 18.67 27.52
CA ASP A 529 -56.15 18.64 28.98
C ASP A 529 -55.32 17.57 29.72
N VAL A 530 -54.17 17.16 29.15
CA VAL A 530 -53.33 16.06 29.68
C VAL A 530 -52.88 16.33 31.11
N LYS A 531 -52.53 17.56 31.46
CA LYS A 531 -52.10 17.94 32.81
C LYS A 531 -53.23 17.74 33.85
N ASP A 532 -54.43 18.17 33.51
CA ASP A 532 -55.55 18.05 34.40
C ASP A 532 -56.01 16.61 34.59
N ARG A 533 -55.88 15.81 33.50
CA ARG A 533 -56.20 14.38 33.56
C ARG A 533 -55.10 13.63 34.33
N LEU A 534 -53.83 13.99 34.16
CA LEU A 534 -52.73 13.37 34.90
C LEU A 534 -52.94 13.53 36.41
N ASN A 535 -53.19 14.75 36.87
CA ASN A 535 -53.43 15.03 38.27
C ASN A 535 -54.62 14.23 38.79
N ARG A 536 -55.79 14.27 38.08
CA ARG A 536 -56.98 13.53 38.43
C ARG A 536 -56.74 12.02 38.50
N ASN A 537 -56.07 11.44 37.52
CA ASN A 537 -55.79 10.01 37.50
C ASN A 537 -54.80 9.58 38.59
N GLN A 538 -53.84 10.45 38.96
CA GLN A 538 -52.97 10.23 40.10
C GLN A 538 -53.75 10.23 41.45
N GLU A 539 -54.55 11.23 41.66
CA GLU A 539 -55.40 11.29 42.87
C GLU A 539 -56.33 10.07 43.02
N VAL A 540 -56.97 9.65 41.92
CA VAL A 540 -57.88 8.48 41.92
C VAL A 540 -57.04 7.18 42.07
N SER A 541 -55.87 7.08 41.46
CA SER A 541 -54.95 5.91 41.60
C SER A 541 -54.45 5.77 43.04
N GLU A 542 -54.11 6.88 43.69
CA GLU A 542 -53.73 6.90 45.12
C GLU A 542 -54.88 6.61 46.04
N ALA A 543 -56.08 7.11 45.77
CA ALA A 543 -57.30 6.83 46.55
C ALA A 543 -57.74 5.35 46.48
N VAL A 544 -57.49 4.69 45.30
CA VAL A 544 -57.83 3.26 45.14
C VAL A 544 -56.76 2.39 45.87
N VAL A 545 -55.51 2.82 45.95
CA VAL A 545 -54.46 2.14 46.73
C VAL A 545 -54.72 2.32 48.24
N LEU A 546 -55.19 3.47 48.68
CA LEU A 546 -55.59 3.73 50.10
C LEU A 546 -56.95 3.13 50.50
N GLY A 547 -57.84 2.86 49.54
CA GLY A 547 -59.18 2.35 49.79
C GLY A 547 -59.30 0.84 50.00
N SER A 548 -58.22 0.06 49.76
CA SER A 548 -58.24 -1.40 50.01
C SER A 548 -57.56 -1.81 51.31
N GLY A 549 -57.34 -0.89 52.23
CA GLY A 549 -56.65 -1.12 53.49
C GLY A 549 -57.35 -0.57 54.76
N SER A 550 -58.67 -0.77 54.91
CA SER A 550 -59.33 -0.46 56.19
C SER A 550 -59.95 -1.72 56.77
N ALA A 551 -59.18 -2.55 57.43
CA ALA A 551 -59.61 -3.29 58.62
C ALA A 551 -58.43 -3.87 59.39
N SER A 552 -58.33 -3.35 60.61
CA SER A 552 -57.77 -3.93 61.85
C SER A 552 -56.25 -3.72 62.16
N ASN A 553 -56.14 -2.78 63.10
CA ASN A 553 -55.36 -2.80 64.37
C ASN A 553 -53.97 -3.43 64.46
N SER A 554 -53.14 -2.58 65.03
CA SER A 554 -52.19 -2.83 66.12
C SER A 554 -50.72 -3.28 65.71
N ASN A 555 -49.83 -2.38 66.10
CA ASN A 555 -48.45 -2.63 66.58
C ASN A 555 -47.74 -3.88 66.06
N GLY A 556 -46.87 -3.65 65.12
CA GLY A 556 -45.85 -4.66 64.76
C GLY A 556 -44.79 -4.11 63.86
N THR A 557 -43.61 -3.99 64.38
CA THR A 557 -42.35 -3.69 63.69
C THR A 557 -42.24 -4.53 62.42
N LEU A 558 -42.18 -3.92 61.27
CA LEU A 558 -41.87 -4.59 59.99
C LEU A 558 -40.47 -5.15 60.02
N VAL A 559 -40.36 -6.43 60.40
CA VAL A 559 -39.21 -7.25 60.10
C VAL A 559 -39.24 -7.54 58.59
N ILE A 560 -38.38 -6.94 57.84
CA ILE A 560 -38.12 -7.31 56.43
C ILE A 560 -37.47 -8.69 56.48
N SER A 561 -38.27 -9.74 56.37
CA SER A 561 -37.79 -11.08 56.08
C SER A 561 -37.18 -11.09 54.68
N ASN A 562 -35.90 -11.29 54.63
CA ASN A 562 -35.10 -11.61 53.45
C ASN A 562 -35.63 -12.94 52.86
N SER A 563 -36.71 -12.92 52.12
CA SER A 563 -37.10 -14.07 51.28
C SER A 563 -36.25 -14.07 50.03
N GLY A 564 -35.41 -15.07 49.92
CA GLY A 564 -34.34 -15.26 48.96
C GLY A 564 -34.72 -14.90 47.55
N MET A 565 -33.95 -14.03 46.92
CA MET A 565 -33.83 -13.95 45.50
C MET A 565 -33.42 -15.34 44.99
N GLN A 566 -34.33 -16.05 44.34
CA GLN A 566 -33.92 -17.23 43.55
C GLN A 566 -32.93 -16.76 42.48
N LYS A 567 -31.70 -17.30 42.51
CA LYS A 567 -30.69 -17.03 41.48
C LYS A 567 -31.27 -17.47 40.13
N PRO A 568 -31.00 -16.74 39.05
CA PRO A 568 -31.55 -17.09 37.74
C PRO A 568 -31.06 -18.48 37.33
N MET A 569 -31.98 -19.26 36.75
CA MET A 569 -31.76 -20.60 36.25
C MET A 569 -31.73 -20.56 34.72
N LEU A 570 -30.87 -21.36 34.09
CA LEU A 570 -30.88 -21.62 32.65
C LEU A 570 -30.86 -23.14 32.45
N GLY A 571 -31.93 -23.68 31.95
CA GLY A 571 -32.17 -25.11 31.98
C GLY A 571 -32.07 -25.65 33.42
N ARG A 572 -31.17 -26.59 33.70
CA ARG A 572 -30.90 -27.13 35.02
C ARG A 572 -29.83 -26.40 35.83
N TYR A 573 -29.13 -25.44 35.22
CA TYR A 573 -27.96 -24.79 35.78
C TYR A 573 -28.35 -23.48 36.48
N GLN A 574 -27.80 -23.28 37.67
CA GLN A 574 -27.92 -22.02 38.37
C GLN A 574 -26.81 -21.09 37.95
N ILE A 575 -27.15 -19.85 37.52
CA ILE A 575 -26.21 -18.85 37.05
C ILE A 575 -25.69 -18.06 38.27
N ASP A 576 -24.37 -17.95 38.37
CA ASP A 576 -23.69 -17.20 39.42
C ASP A 576 -23.25 -15.81 38.97
N LYS A 577 -22.53 -15.71 37.86
CA LYS A 577 -22.06 -14.43 37.29
C LYS A 577 -21.74 -14.55 35.81
N GLU A 578 -21.66 -13.41 35.13
CA GLU A 578 -21.13 -13.30 33.77
C GLU A 578 -19.60 -13.44 33.80
N LEU A 579 -19.04 -14.26 32.90
CA LEU A 579 -17.59 -14.45 32.70
C LEU A 579 -17.09 -13.60 31.52
N GLY A 580 -17.89 -13.43 30.49
CA GLY A 580 -17.50 -12.65 29.33
C GLY A 580 -18.56 -12.59 28.25
N ARG A 581 -18.38 -11.63 27.32
CA ARG A 581 -19.26 -11.42 26.16
C ARG A 581 -18.45 -11.64 24.90
N GLY A 582 -18.87 -12.60 24.08
CA GLY A 582 -18.27 -12.90 22.78
C GLY A 582 -19.11 -12.37 21.61
N ALA A 583 -18.59 -12.51 20.40
CA ALA A 583 -19.27 -12.08 19.17
C ALA A 583 -20.61 -12.79 18.93
N MET A 584 -20.80 -14.00 19.48
CA MET A 584 -21.97 -14.87 19.26
C MET A 584 -22.84 -15.09 20.50
N GLY A 585 -22.54 -14.45 21.63
CA GLY A 585 -23.32 -14.65 22.85
C GLY A 585 -22.55 -14.34 24.14
N MET A 586 -23.12 -14.78 25.24
CA MET A 586 -22.62 -14.55 26.61
C MET A 586 -22.10 -15.85 27.21
N VAL A 587 -21.08 -15.75 28.05
CA VAL A 587 -20.58 -16.87 28.84
C VAL A 587 -20.81 -16.57 30.32
N TYR A 588 -21.46 -17.49 31.01
CA TYR A 588 -21.78 -17.40 32.44
C TYR A 588 -21.03 -18.45 33.25
N LEU A 589 -20.64 -18.09 34.44
CA LEU A 589 -20.32 -19.05 35.48
C LEU A 589 -21.59 -19.51 36.14
N GLY A 590 -21.76 -20.82 36.24
CA GLY A 590 -22.87 -21.40 36.94
C GLY A 590 -22.50 -22.72 37.59
N HIS A 591 -23.44 -23.34 38.24
CA HIS A 591 -23.25 -24.67 38.77
C HIS A 591 -24.47 -25.56 38.59
N ASP A 592 -24.22 -26.85 38.45
CA ASP A 592 -25.29 -27.86 38.45
C ASP A 592 -25.70 -28.17 39.87
N PRO A 593 -26.91 -27.78 40.34
CA PRO A 593 -27.33 -27.96 41.73
C PRO A 593 -27.52 -29.43 42.07
N LYS A 594 -27.68 -30.35 41.09
CA LYS A 594 -27.87 -31.77 41.35
C LYS A 594 -26.59 -32.51 41.73
N ILE A 595 -25.47 -32.08 41.16
CA ILE A 595 -24.17 -32.77 41.33
C ILE A 595 -23.08 -31.83 41.89
N GLY A 596 -23.42 -30.55 42.18
CA GLY A 596 -22.49 -29.58 42.79
C GLY A 596 -21.33 -29.18 41.88
N ARG A 597 -21.42 -29.37 40.55
CA ARG A 597 -20.34 -29.08 39.59
C ARG A 597 -20.40 -27.64 39.12
N THR A 598 -19.27 -26.97 39.17
CA THR A 598 -19.10 -25.65 38.56
C THR A 598 -18.88 -25.81 37.05
N VAL A 599 -19.63 -25.01 36.26
CA VAL A 599 -19.63 -25.07 34.80
C VAL A 599 -19.53 -23.66 34.18
N ALA A 600 -18.96 -23.60 32.97
CA ALA A 600 -19.09 -22.44 32.09
C ALA A 600 -20.27 -22.70 31.16
N ILE A 601 -21.17 -21.72 31.02
CA ILE A 601 -22.38 -21.84 30.21
C ILE A 601 -22.33 -20.79 29.14
N LYS A 602 -22.13 -21.20 27.90
CA LYS A 602 -22.14 -20.33 26.72
C LYS A 602 -23.54 -20.27 26.14
N THR A 603 -24.07 -19.08 26.00
CA THR A 603 -25.43 -18.86 25.49
C THR A 603 -25.41 -18.17 24.13
N MET A 604 -26.36 -18.49 23.26
CA MET A 604 -26.51 -17.91 21.93
C MET A 604 -27.99 -17.66 21.63
N MET A 605 -28.31 -16.44 21.13
CA MET A 605 -29.65 -16.08 20.65
C MET A 605 -29.72 -16.33 19.14
N LEU A 606 -30.02 -17.57 18.73
CA LEU A 606 -30.12 -17.96 17.32
C LEU A 606 -31.28 -17.25 16.59
N SER A 607 -32.35 -16.90 17.30
CA SER A 607 -33.52 -16.17 16.77
C SER A 607 -33.22 -14.71 16.37
N GLN A 608 -32.16 -14.09 16.89
CA GLN A 608 -31.80 -12.72 16.50
C GLN A 608 -31.04 -12.65 15.17
N GLU A 609 -30.35 -13.73 14.81
CA GLU A 609 -29.49 -13.77 13.61
C GLU A 609 -30.14 -14.45 12.41
N PHE A 610 -31.11 -15.35 12.64
CA PHE A 610 -31.76 -16.15 11.61
C PHE A 610 -33.29 -16.13 11.76
N GLU A 611 -34.06 -16.17 10.64
CA GLU A 611 -35.50 -16.15 10.61
C GLU A 611 -36.07 -17.29 9.75
N GLY A 612 -37.31 -17.74 10.10
CA GLY A 612 -38.07 -18.71 9.33
C GLY A 612 -37.41 -20.10 9.23
N ASP A 613 -37.59 -20.78 8.12
CA ASP A 613 -37.07 -22.14 7.86
C ASP A 613 -35.55 -22.28 8.08
N LYS A 614 -34.82 -21.20 7.96
CA LYS A 614 -33.35 -21.17 8.21
C LYS A 614 -33.01 -21.32 9.68
N LEU A 615 -33.84 -20.82 10.59
CA LEU A 615 -33.61 -20.91 12.03
C LEU A 615 -33.65 -22.36 12.51
N ASP A 616 -34.61 -23.16 12.03
CA ASP A 616 -34.76 -24.56 12.41
C ASP A 616 -33.56 -25.40 11.88
N ASP A 617 -33.10 -25.13 10.67
CA ASP A 617 -31.92 -25.81 10.10
C ASP A 617 -30.65 -25.45 10.85
N VAL A 618 -30.47 -24.18 11.23
CA VAL A 618 -29.33 -23.69 12.03
C VAL A 618 -29.37 -24.30 13.43
N LYS A 619 -30.54 -24.36 14.08
CA LYS A 619 -30.73 -25.01 15.39
C LYS A 619 -30.34 -26.49 15.33
N LYS A 620 -30.89 -27.25 14.37
CA LYS A 620 -30.57 -28.67 14.19
C LYS A 620 -29.06 -28.90 13.98
N ARG A 621 -28.42 -28.02 13.23
CA ARG A 621 -26.97 -28.11 12.97
C ARG A 621 -26.18 -27.81 14.24
N PHE A 622 -26.54 -26.73 14.96
CA PHE A 622 -25.92 -26.37 16.23
C PHE A 622 -25.96 -27.52 17.25
N PHE A 623 -27.13 -28.13 17.47
CA PHE A 623 -27.26 -29.23 18.41
C PHE A 623 -26.47 -30.48 17.98
N ARG A 624 -26.48 -30.82 16.70
CA ARG A 624 -25.71 -31.95 16.17
C ARG A 624 -24.19 -31.75 16.33
N GLU A 625 -23.69 -30.54 16.13
CA GLU A 625 -22.27 -30.25 16.24
C GLU A 625 -21.82 -30.17 17.69
N ALA A 626 -22.63 -29.59 18.56
CA ALA A 626 -22.37 -29.61 19.98
C ALA A 626 -22.40 -30.99 20.58
N GLU A 627 -23.31 -31.88 20.10
CA GLU A 627 -23.31 -33.31 20.45
C GLU A 627 -22.04 -34.00 19.97
N THR A 628 -21.56 -33.71 18.76
CA THR A 628 -20.33 -34.26 18.21
C THR A 628 -19.11 -33.83 19.04
N ALA A 629 -19.05 -32.55 19.40
CA ALA A 629 -17.99 -31.99 20.28
C ALA A 629 -18.05 -32.62 21.68
N GLY A 630 -19.26 -32.91 22.19
CA GLY A 630 -19.50 -33.58 23.48
C GLY A 630 -18.97 -35.01 23.56
N ARG A 631 -18.70 -35.68 22.43
CA ARG A 631 -18.09 -37.01 22.38
C ARG A 631 -16.56 -36.99 22.50
N LEU A 632 -15.93 -35.81 22.33
CA LEU A 632 -14.49 -35.69 22.47
C LEU A 632 -14.09 -35.74 23.94
N ASN A 633 -13.19 -36.67 24.28
CA ASN A 633 -12.66 -36.82 25.63
C ASN A 633 -11.12 -36.85 25.57
N HIS A 634 -10.50 -35.68 25.79
CA HIS A 634 -9.05 -35.50 25.73
C HIS A 634 -8.60 -34.48 26.78
N PRO A 635 -7.45 -34.66 27.45
CA PRO A 635 -6.98 -33.77 28.51
C PRO A 635 -6.86 -32.30 28.04
N ASN A 636 -6.55 -32.07 26.77
CA ASN A 636 -6.35 -30.74 26.19
C ASN A 636 -7.56 -30.24 25.38
N ILE A 637 -8.74 -30.87 25.51
CA ILE A 637 -10.01 -30.41 24.95
C ILE A 637 -10.95 -30.08 26.10
N VAL A 638 -11.74 -29.00 25.96
CA VAL A 638 -12.80 -28.70 26.94
C VAL A 638 -13.89 -29.76 26.90
N THR A 639 -14.32 -30.26 28.03
CA THR A 639 -15.41 -31.25 28.12
C THR A 639 -16.75 -30.54 28.06
N VAL A 640 -17.58 -30.89 27.12
CA VAL A 640 -18.99 -30.43 27.03
C VAL A 640 -19.86 -31.40 27.84
N TYR A 641 -20.67 -30.88 28.75
CA TYR A 641 -21.52 -31.68 29.66
C TYR A 641 -22.97 -31.76 29.23
N ASP A 642 -23.45 -30.69 28.60
CA ASP A 642 -24.87 -30.56 28.26
C ASP A 642 -25.08 -29.53 27.18
N VAL A 643 -26.10 -29.72 26.39
CA VAL A 643 -26.54 -28.78 25.36
C VAL A 643 -28.06 -28.70 25.41
N GLY A 644 -28.61 -27.51 25.44
CA GLY A 644 -30.05 -27.33 25.54
C GLY A 644 -30.53 -25.99 25.00
N GLU A 645 -31.82 -25.81 25.08
CA GLU A 645 -32.53 -24.56 24.77
C GLU A 645 -33.45 -24.21 25.90
N ASP A 646 -33.44 -22.96 26.35
CA ASP A 646 -34.32 -22.42 27.33
C ASP A 646 -34.78 -21.01 26.89
N GLN A 647 -36.09 -20.77 26.78
CA GLN A 647 -36.70 -19.49 26.36
C GLN A 647 -36.07 -18.87 25.11
N GLU A 648 -35.91 -19.66 24.03
CA GLU A 648 -35.28 -19.25 22.76
C GLU A 648 -33.75 -19.01 22.84
N LEU A 649 -33.12 -19.28 23.97
CA LEU A 649 -31.71 -19.16 24.21
C LEU A 649 -31.08 -20.55 24.15
N ALA A 650 -30.28 -20.80 23.10
CA ALA A 650 -29.49 -22.02 23.03
C ALA A 650 -28.28 -21.92 23.96
N TYR A 651 -27.97 -22.99 24.71
CA TYR A 651 -26.82 -23.00 25.61
C TYR A 651 -25.99 -24.28 25.49
N ILE A 652 -24.70 -24.14 25.80
CA ILE A 652 -23.75 -25.22 25.97
C ILE A 652 -23.13 -25.11 27.35
N ALA A 653 -23.29 -26.13 28.19
CA ALA A 653 -22.63 -26.24 29.49
C ALA A 653 -21.36 -27.08 29.35
N MET A 654 -20.24 -26.52 29.79
CA MET A 654 -18.92 -27.10 29.63
C MET A 654 -18.06 -26.90 30.89
N ASP A 655 -16.89 -27.52 30.86
CA ASP A 655 -15.91 -27.37 31.94
C ASP A 655 -15.54 -25.91 32.16
N TYR A 656 -15.58 -25.46 33.44
CA TYR A 656 -15.05 -24.17 33.81
C TYR A 656 -13.53 -24.23 33.90
N LEU A 657 -12.85 -23.56 32.98
CA LEU A 657 -11.39 -23.52 32.92
C LEU A 657 -10.87 -22.35 33.73
N LYS A 658 -9.85 -22.63 34.55
CA LYS A 658 -9.03 -21.62 35.20
C LYS A 658 -7.96 -21.15 34.20
N GLY A 659 -7.46 -19.94 34.37
CA GLY A 659 -6.46 -19.37 33.49
C GLY A 659 -7.01 -18.37 32.48
N ASN A 660 -6.15 -17.92 31.58
CA ASN A 660 -6.47 -16.91 30.58
C ASN A 660 -6.41 -17.49 29.16
N ASP A 661 -7.09 -16.86 28.24
CA ASP A 661 -6.89 -17.17 26.83
C ASP A 661 -5.51 -16.68 26.33
N LEU A 662 -5.02 -17.26 25.26
CA LEU A 662 -3.70 -16.91 24.71
C LEU A 662 -3.65 -15.49 24.16
N MET A 663 -4.77 -14.81 23.89
CA MET A 663 -4.77 -13.39 23.49
C MET A 663 -4.10 -12.50 24.56
N SER A 664 -4.19 -12.90 25.82
CA SER A 664 -3.53 -12.21 26.93
C SER A 664 -2.00 -12.23 26.84
N TYR A 665 -1.45 -13.16 26.06
CA TYR A 665 0.00 -13.38 25.91
C TYR A 665 0.52 -13.03 24.49
N CYS A 666 -0.29 -12.40 23.63
CA CYS A 666 0.09 -11.98 22.29
C CYS A 666 0.67 -10.55 22.21
N LYS A 667 0.96 -9.92 23.33
CA LYS A 667 1.58 -8.59 23.36
C LYS A 667 3.07 -8.69 23.69
N PRO A 668 3.93 -7.82 23.14
CA PRO A 668 5.37 -7.88 23.39
C PRO A 668 5.76 -7.92 24.88
N GLU A 669 4.94 -7.27 25.75
CA GLU A 669 5.18 -7.17 27.20
C GLU A 669 4.73 -8.43 27.96
N THR A 670 3.90 -9.27 27.36
CA THR A 670 3.30 -10.44 28.02
C THR A 670 3.63 -11.76 27.34
N LEU A 671 4.54 -11.76 26.36
CA LEU A 671 4.94 -12.96 25.63
C LEU A 671 5.49 -14.03 26.60
N LEU A 672 5.02 -15.25 26.40
CA LEU A 672 5.53 -16.40 27.13
C LEU A 672 6.94 -16.80 26.62
N PRO A 673 7.79 -17.41 27.47
CA PRO A 673 9.04 -17.98 27.00
C PRO A 673 8.83 -19.00 25.90
N ALA A 674 9.69 -19.02 24.87
CA ALA A 674 9.53 -19.84 23.67
C ALA A 674 9.29 -21.33 24.00
N ARG A 675 9.96 -21.88 25.03
CA ARG A 675 9.76 -23.26 25.48
C ARG A 675 8.30 -23.51 25.90
N LYS A 676 7.70 -22.61 26.69
CA LYS A 676 6.29 -22.71 27.10
C LYS A 676 5.35 -22.62 25.90
N VAL A 677 5.65 -21.74 24.93
CA VAL A 677 4.87 -21.63 23.69
C VAL A 677 4.89 -22.94 22.91
N PHE A 678 6.05 -23.59 22.77
CA PHE A 678 6.16 -24.87 22.10
C PHE A 678 5.40 -25.97 22.85
N ASP A 679 5.47 -26.00 24.19
CA ASP A 679 4.71 -26.97 25.00
C ASP A 679 3.19 -26.77 24.80
N ILE A 680 2.71 -25.53 24.79
CA ILE A 680 1.30 -25.20 24.54
C ILE A 680 0.88 -25.65 23.13
N VAL A 681 1.66 -25.29 22.11
CA VAL A 681 1.36 -25.64 20.71
C VAL A 681 1.37 -27.16 20.51
N MET A 682 2.27 -27.87 21.16
CA MET A 682 2.32 -29.33 21.13
C MET A 682 1.04 -29.94 21.72
N HIS A 683 0.57 -29.49 22.88
CA HIS A 683 -0.68 -29.95 23.49
C HIS A 683 -1.89 -29.64 22.63
N VAL A 684 -1.90 -28.46 21.96
CA VAL A 684 -2.98 -28.11 21.03
C VAL A 684 -2.94 -29.00 19.77
N ALA A 685 -1.74 -29.30 19.24
CA ALA A 685 -1.58 -30.18 18.10
C ALA A 685 -2.05 -31.61 18.40
N GLU A 686 -1.72 -32.15 19.62
CA GLU A 686 -2.22 -33.46 20.08
C GLU A 686 -3.75 -33.47 20.21
N ALA A 687 -4.34 -32.40 20.76
CA ALA A 687 -5.80 -32.25 20.85
C ALA A 687 -6.47 -32.22 19.46
N LEU A 688 -5.88 -31.51 18.50
CA LEU A 688 -6.37 -31.44 17.12
C LEU A 688 -6.22 -32.77 16.41
N ASP A 689 -5.09 -33.49 16.54
CA ASP A 689 -4.89 -34.80 15.95
C ASP A 689 -5.94 -35.79 16.47
N TYR A 690 -6.18 -35.83 17.79
CA TYR A 690 -7.24 -36.63 18.38
C TYR A 690 -8.63 -36.32 17.81
N ALA A 691 -8.97 -35.01 17.69
CA ALA A 691 -10.26 -34.60 17.13
C ALA A 691 -10.41 -34.98 15.65
N HIS A 692 -9.34 -34.83 14.85
CA HIS A 692 -9.32 -35.22 13.43
C HIS A 692 -9.50 -36.70 13.23
N GLN A 693 -8.91 -37.53 14.10
CA GLN A 693 -9.13 -39.00 14.09
C GLN A 693 -10.59 -39.37 14.41
N GLN A 694 -11.30 -38.53 15.17
CA GLN A 694 -12.74 -38.65 15.41
C GLN A 694 -13.60 -37.95 14.33
N HIS A 695 -12.98 -37.54 13.21
CA HIS A 695 -13.63 -36.81 12.11
C HIS A 695 -14.22 -35.43 12.49
N VAL A 696 -13.68 -34.81 13.53
CA VAL A 696 -14.06 -33.45 13.98
C VAL A 696 -12.98 -32.45 13.60
N VAL A 697 -13.33 -31.41 12.84
CA VAL A 697 -12.46 -30.30 12.49
C VAL A 697 -12.91 -29.06 13.27
N HIS A 698 -11.98 -28.35 13.89
CA HIS A 698 -12.29 -27.22 14.77
C HIS A 698 -12.74 -25.97 14.00
N ARG A 699 -12.04 -25.61 12.92
CA ARG A 699 -12.33 -24.51 11.97
C ARG A 699 -12.19 -23.08 12.48
N ASP A 700 -11.93 -22.87 13.77
CA ASP A 700 -11.73 -21.53 14.37
C ASP A 700 -10.60 -21.55 15.42
N ILE A 701 -9.47 -22.14 15.10
CA ILE A 701 -8.29 -22.12 15.96
C ILE A 701 -7.70 -20.72 15.94
N LYS A 702 -7.59 -20.13 17.14
CA LYS A 702 -7.02 -18.81 17.39
C LYS A 702 -6.66 -18.66 18.87
N PRO A 703 -5.83 -17.68 19.25
CA PRO A 703 -5.42 -17.50 20.65
C PRO A 703 -6.60 -17.37 21.63
N ALA A 704 -7.71 -16.75 21.24
CA ALA A 704 -8.90 -16.61 22.09
C ALA A 704 -9.63 -17.94 22.41
N ASN A 705 -9.41 -18.98 21.62
CA ASN A 705 -10.04 -20.29 21.79
C ASN A 705 -9.10 -21.33 22.45
N ILE A 706 -7.95 -20.88 22.99
CA ILE A 706 -6.99 -21.72 23.69
C ILE A 706 -6.79 -21.10 25.08
N ILE A 707 -7.20 -21.84 26.11
CA ILE A 707 -7.05 -21.41 27.51
C ILE A 707 -5.80 -22.05 28.08
N TYR A 708 -4.95 -21.24 28.67
CA TYR A 708 -3.74 -21.63 29.37
C TYR A 708 -3.82 -21.26 30.85
N ASP A 709 -3.70 -22.23 31.71
CA ASP A 709 -3.59 -22.05 33.14
C ASP A 709 -2.10 -22.08 33.56
N GLU A 710 -1.60 -20.94 33.94
CA GLU A 710 -0.17 -20.78 34.28
C GLU A 710 0.24 -21.51 35.58
N GLU A 711 -0.72 -21.70 36.51
CA GLU A 711 -0.46 -22.36 37.78
C GLU A 711 -0.32 -23.88 37.61
N SER A 712 -1.20 -24.49 36.84
CA SER A 712 -1.19 -25.96 36.59
C SER A 712 -0.39 -26.36 35.36
N GLY A 713 -0.05 -25.41 34.46
CA GLY A 713 0.56 -25.67 33.16
C GLY A 713 -0.39 -26.32 32.16
N THR A 714 -1.69 -26.34 32.45
CA THR A 714 -2.68 -27.01 31.64
C THR A 714 -3.12 -26.14 30.45
N THR A 715 -3.14 -26.75 29.26
CA THR A 715 -3.62 -26.10 28.04
C THR A 715 -4.90 -26.81 27.58
N LYS A 716 -5.98 -26.08 27.31
CA LYS A 716 -7.22 -26.65 26.76
C LYS A 716 -7.75 -25.83 25.58
N VAL A 717 -8.16 -26.53 24.54
CA VAL A 717 -8.85 -25.97 23.37
C VAL A 717 -10.34 -25.92 23.64
N THR A 718 -10.97 -24.77 23.36
CA THR A 718 -12.41 -24.52 23.57
C THR A 718 -13.11 -24.29 22.23
N ASP A 719 -14.43 -24.31 22.26
CA ASP A 719 -15.31 -23.95 21.12
C ASP A 719 -15.23 -24.85 19.89
N PHE A 720 -14.99 -26.16 20.09
CA PHE A 720 -15.16 -27.16 19.03
C PHE A 720 -16.58 -27.17 18.48
N GLY A 721 -16.73 -27.14 17.15
CA GLY A 721 -18.02 -27.34 16.48
C GLY A 721 -18.93 -26.10 16.36
N VAL A 722 -18.61 -24.96 16.99
CA VAL A 722 -19.45 -23.75 16.89
C VAL A 722 -19.23 -23.00 15.57
N ALA A 723 -18.11 -23.23 14.90
CA ALA A 723 -17.71 -22.52 13.69
C ALA A 723 -18.47 -22.95 12.42
N CYS A 724 -19.15 -24.09 12.41
CA CYS A 724 -19.91 -24.57 11.23
C CYS A 724 -21.19 -23.77 10.95
N LEU A 725 -21.63 -22.95 11.88
CA LEU A 725 -22.70 -21.97 11.65
C LEU A 725 -22.27 -20.89 10.66
N THR A 726 -20.96 -20.75 10.43
CA THR A 726 -20.36 -19.74 9.56
C THR A 726 -20.18 -20.18 8.10
N ASP A 727 -20.15 -21.49 7.82
CA ASP A 727 -19.78 -22.04 6.49
C ASP A 727 -20.89 -21.94 5.42
N SER A 728 -22.15 -21.61 5.77
CA SER A 728 -23.25 -21.71 4.80
C SER A 728 -24.24 -20.55 4.77
N SER A 729 -24.02 -19.50 5.54
CA SER A 729 -24.98 -18.38 5.54
C SER A 729 -24.26 -17.03 5.60
N LYS A 730 -24.40 -16.23 4.52
CA LYS A 730 -24.28 -14.77 4.63
C LYS A 730 -25.30 -14.35 5.68
N THR A 731 -24.84 -13.81 6.80
CA THR A 731 -25.69 -13.12 7.76
C THR A 731 -26.47 -12.01 7.07
N LYS A 732 -27.61 -11.58 7.59
CA LYS A 732 -28.39 -10.40 7.10
C LYS A 732 -27.53 -9.16 6.87
N THR A 733 -26.37 -9.08 7.53
CA THR A 733 -25.43 -7.96 7.46
C THR A 733 -24.29 -8.14 6.45
N GLY A 734 -24.19 -9.29 5.75
CA GLY A 734 -23.10 -9.56 4.80
C GLY A 734 -21.71 -9.73 5.46
N THR A 735 -21.66 -9.82 6.78
CA THR A 735 -20.43 -9.95 7.56
C THR A 735 -19.95 -11.41 7.51
N ILE A 736 -18.69 -11.64 7.16
CA ILE A 736 -18.03 -12.93 7.30
C ILE A 736 -17.89 -13.18 8.80
N LEU A 737 -18.61 -14.17 9.34
CA LEU A 737 -18.52 -14.57 10.74
C LEU A 737 -17.20 -15.35 10.93
N GLY A 738 -16.31 -14.84 11.79
CA GLY A 738 -15.00 -15.41 12.12
C GLY A 738 -13.90 -14.36 12.13
N SER A 739 -12.72 -14.74 12.58
CA SER A 739 -11.54 -13.87 12.55
C SER A 739 -10.73 -14.14 11.29
N PRO A 740 -10.86 -13.33 10.21
CA PRO A 740 -10.25 -13.63 8.90
C PRO A 740 -8.75 -13.86 8.94
N SER A 741 -8.06 -13.28 9.94
CA SER A 741 -6.61 -13.34 10.10
C SER A 741 -6.07 -14.76 10.36
N TYR A 742 -6.90 -15.68 10.87
CA TYR A 742 -6.51 -17.05 11.18
C TYR A 742 -7.07 -18.08 10.20
N MET A 743 -7.95 -17.65 9.27
CA MET A 743 -8.60 -18.54 8.32
C MET A 743 -7.62 -19.07 7.29
N SER A 744 -7.71 -20.37 7.01
CA SER A 744 -6.95 -20.99 5.92
C SER A 744 -7.43 -20.50 4.54
N PRO A 745 -6.59 -20.56 3.50
CA PRO A 745 -6.96 -20.15 2.15
C PRO A 745 -8.20 -20.88 1.61
N GLU A 746 -8.36 -22.16 1.93
CA GLU A 746 -9.53 -22.95 1.53
C GLU A 746 -10.80 -22.52 2.26
N GLN A 747 -10.73 -22.11 3.53
CA GLN A 747 -11.86 -21.52 4.26
C GLN A 747 -12.29 -20.19 3.64
N LEU A 748 -11.34 -19.31 3.35
CA LEU A 748 -11.63 -18.02 2.70
C LEU A 748 -12.22 -18.20 1.30
N ALA A 749 -11.83 -19.26 0.61
CA ALA A 749 -12.35 -19.61 -0.72
C ALA A 749 -13.68 -20.37 -0.68
N GLY A 750 -14.24 -20.68 0.50
CA GLY A 750 -15.47 -21.46 0.65
C GLY A 750 -15.36 -22.90 0.15
N LYS A 751 -14.16 -23.49 0.15
CA LYS A 751 -13.91 -24.88 -0.27
C LYS A 751 -14.13 -25.84 0.90
N LYS A 752 -14.17 -27.14 0.61
CA LYS A 752 -14.28 -28.18 1.63
C LYS A 752 -13.05 -28.13 2.56
N VAL A 753 -13.31 -27.98 3.86
CA VAL A 753 -12.32 -27.83 4.92
C VAL A 753 -12.04 -29.20 5.56
N ASP A 754 -10.77 -29.52 5.81
CA ASP A 754 -10.33 -30.69 6.56
C ASP A 754 -9.34 -30.28 7.68
N GLY A 755 -8.77 -31.28 8.40
CA GLY A 755 -7.87 -31.02 9.53
C GLY A 755 -6.64 -30.16 9.21
N ARG A 756 -6.23 -30.06 7.94
CA ARG A 756 -5.09 -29.20 7.54
C ARG A 756 -5.38 -27.71 7.73
N SER A 757 -6.65 -27.34 7.67
CA SER A 757 -7.06 -25.94 7.93
C SER A 757 -6.83 -25.55 9.39
N ASP A 758 -7.06 -26.46 10.34
CA ASP A 758 -6.77 -26.22 11.76
C ASP A 758 -5.26 -26.08 11.99
N LEU A 759 -4.43 -26.88 11.28
CA LEU A 759 -2.98 -26.78 11.36
C LEU A 759 -2.45 -25.48 10.79
N PHE A 760 -3.06 -24.96 9.72
CA PHE A 760 -2.76 -23.63 9.21
C PHE A 760 -3.04 -22.55 10.27
N SER A 761 -4.22 -22.59 10.87
CA SER A 761 -4.63 -21.63 11.92
C SER A 761 -3.75 -21.74 13.17
N LEU A 762 -3.32 -22.95 13.53
CA LEU A 762 -2.36 -23.17 14.61
C LEU A 762 -0.99 -22.56 14.28
N GLY A 763 -0.53 -22.68 13.04
CA GLY A 763 0.69 -22.03 12.57
C GLY A 763 0.63 -20.51 12.65
N VAL A 764 -0.50 -19.90 12.31
CA VAL A 764 -0.74 -18.46 12.48
C VAL A 764 -0.73 -18.06 13.96
N THR A 765 -1.37 -18.87 14.81
CA THR A 765 -1.40 -18.66 16.27
C THR A 765 0.00 -18.74 16.88
N LEU A 766 0.85 -19.66 16.41
CA LEU A 766 2.25 -19.78 16.83
C LEU A 766 3.09 -18.57 16.40
N TYR A 767 2.82 -18.02 15.22
CA TYR A 767 3.53 -16.84 14.69
C TYR A 767 3.21 -15.57 15.49
N GLN A 768 1.98 -15.43 15.95
CA GLN A 768 1.52 -14.29 16.75
C GLN A 768 2.06 -14.33 18.17
#